data_f98db34f70c0b2348b9d8a2b7e1a0050
#
_entry.id   f98db34f70c0b2348b9d8a2b7e1a0050
#
_cell.length_a   1.000
_cell.length_b   1.000
_cell.length_c   1.000
_cell.angle_alpha   90.00
_cell.angle_beta   90.00
_cell.angle_gamma   90.00
#
_symmetry.space_group_name_H-M   'P 1'
#
loop_
_entity.id
_entity.type
_entity.pdbx_description
1 polymer ?
#
loop_
_entity_poly.entity_id
_entity_poly.type
_entity_poly.pdbx_seq_one_letter_code
_entity_poly.pdbx_strand_id
1 'polypeptide(L)'
;MARLAEKNNLLKPLILSNDVKYMAQNANTRNNIYPNIDVTDDDPENWDYTFNIEKKNFYTYYASKDRVNPSKKIVETLNKETDPKIILQYLKKINKLEDYSDTEALGILTIDNKINTQGNFGYRPINLVYNIDESTVLKIKENIKKTSGIAVNTIPIRSYPNRYVASHILGYMGPIATEAEIEKYVKKRDYLRDEIIGKAGIEESYQDNLKGKNGKSLVTVDSSGNRKETISKSPSEPGDDLYLSIDLDLQEQAEKSLAGVLDAIRNGHAYESEYGLFMPIRRAAYAESGAVVVSDVKTGQVLAMASLPNYDPNLFATGISQSDWESLQVEEDSGPLVPRPMLNIASQTAVVPGSTFKLVSSLAALEKGLDPQAINTCHGFLDIGNRRFNCLIWTEKGTTHGEENLYGAIRDSCNYFFYCLALGENPGDGRSVGVKLELNDIRIAAEKLGLDKPTGIEINIPKEATGNIPSINKKIEVTRLMLKNYLEKELPLHLKNDVKKSKSEFENDVVDIVNFTDDPESWTRKKILDFLDERGYDPERILEGKRAGLADTIKYTYLNQAVWDITDMLNIVIGQGQNSYTPIQMNRAIATLTNGGYLYKYTLVDKVTNHDSQDVLFNNVPEGNRIDLKDRKYLEDIKYGALLVAQNNKILSQLPVEIGIKTGTAEVEGENADGVKYDSYAWMVGFAPYDDPEIAISIVLTQGDTSYNASAIMRDIVAKYFDLDVYTTNTGDTKANVDRGQIGDNPTREIGDIIENLNPNDLKKEKQNNGAN
;
A
#
# COMPACT_ATOMS: atom_id res chain seq x y z
N MET A 1 -4.82 -41.50 13.45
CA MET A 1 -4.14 -40.28 13.05
C MET A 1 -4.81 -39.06 13.66
N ALA A 2 -6.09 -38.78 13.40
CA ALA A 2 -6.78 -37.64 14.01
C ALA A 2 -6.64 -37.62 15.55
N ARG A 3 -6.88 -38.75 16.27
CA ARG A 3 -6.67 -38.84 17.73
C ARG A 3 -5.22 -38.58 18.18
N LEU A 4 -4.22 -38.99 17.39
CA LEU A 4 -2.82 -38.75 17.72
C LEU A 4 -2.43 -37.31 17.51
N ALA A 5 -2.93 -36.69 16.47
CA ALA A 5 -2.73 -35.29 16.15
C ALA A 5 -3.42 -34.36 17.17
N GLU A 6 -4.64 -34.69 17.58
CA GLU A 6 -5.40 -33.98 18.62
C GLU A 6 -4.69 -34.07 19.99
N LYS A 7 -4.27 -35.30 20.39
CA LYS A 7 -3.60 -35.53 21.68
C LYS A 7 -2.26 -34.82 21.84
N ASN A 8 -1.62 -34.43 20.73
CA ASN A 8 -0.32 -33.75 20.73
C ASN A 8 -0.41 -32.29 20.25
N ASN A 9 -1.61 -31.70 20.17
CA ASN A 9 -1.85 -30.33 19.64
C ASN A 9 -1.25 -30.09 18.23
N LEU A 10 -1.11 -31.13 17.44
CA LEU A 10 -0.54 -31.05 16.09
C LEU A 10 -1.52 -30.59 15.03
N LEU A 11 -2.80 -30.80 15.28
CA LEU A 11 -3.86 -30.09 14.56
C LEU A 11 -4.15 -28.87 15.41
N LYS A 12 -3.93 -27.68 14.89
CA LYS A 12 -4.54 -26.48 15.47
C LYS A 12 -6.02 -26.78 15.67
N PRO A 13 -6.62 -26.44 16.82
CA PRO A 13 -8.05 -26.63 17.01
C PRO A 13 -8.74 -25.92 15.85
N LEU A 14 -9.34 -26.73 14.99
CA LEU A 14 -10.09 -26.26 13.84
C LEU A 14 -11.31 -25.52 14.42
N ILE A 15 -11.40 -24.22 14.18
CA ILE A 15 -12.63 -23.49 14.48
C ILE A 15 -13.67 -24.10 13.56
N LEU A 16 -14.65 -24.80 14.14
CA LEU A 16 -15.61 -25.65 13.43
C LEU A 16 -16.17 -25.00 12.16
N SER A 17 -16.42 -23.71 12.25
CA SER A 17 -16.92 -22.84 11.21
C SER A 17 -16.00 -22.71 9.98
N ASN A 18 -14.74 -22.42 10.20
CA ASN A 18 -13.78 -22.15 9.13
C ASN A 18 -13.41 -23.41 8.37
N ASP A 19 -13.42 -24.56 9.05
CA ASP A 19 -13.06 -25.83 8.43
C ASP A 19 -14.19 -26.42 7.61
N VAL A 20 -15.43 -26.24 8.06
CA VAL A 20 -16.60 -26.60 7.24
C VAL A 20 -16.67 -25.72 5.99
N LYS A 21 -16.37 -24.42 6.13
CA LYS A 21 -16.23 -23.48 5.00
C LYS A 21 -15.13 -23.92 4.04
N TYR A 22 -13.93 -24.23 4.56
CA TYR A 22 -12.80 -24.68 3.78
C TYR A 22 -13.07 -26.01 3.06
N MET A 23 -13.69 -26.96 3.72
CA MET A 23 -14.10 -28.23 3.11
C MET A 23 -15.17 -28.04 2.03
N ALA A 24 -16.11 -27.13 2.25
CA ALA A 24 -17.09 -26.77 1.26
C ALA A 24 -16.47 -26.10 0.03
N GLN A 25 -15.53 -25.17 0.23
CA GLN A 25 -14.76 -24.54 -0.84
C GLN A 25 -13.94 -25.55 -1.64
N ASN A 26 -13.25 -26.46 -0.98
CA ASN A 26 -12.41 -27.46 -1.63
C ASN A 26 -13.20 -28.55 -2.37
N ALA A 27 -14.37 -28.90 -1.88
CA ALA A 27 -15.29 -29.78 -2.60
C ALA A 27 -15.73 -29.18 -3.95
N ASN A 28 -15.79 -27.85 -4.02
CA ASN A 28 -16.16 -27.11 -5.21
C ASN A 28 -15.02 -26.93 -6.23
N THR A 29 -13.76 -26.97 -5.81
CA THR A 29 -12.62 -26.82 -6.75
C THR A 29 -12.58 -27.87 -7.84
N ARG A 30 -13.16 -29.05 -7.63
CA ARG A 30 -13.32 -30.06 -8.68
C ARG A 30 -14.30 -29.70 -9.80
N ASN A 31 -15.23 -28.80 -9.52
CA ASN A 31 -16.35 -28.47 -10.41
C ASN A 31 -16.48 -26.96 -10.72
N ASN A 32 -15.45 -26.16 -10.44
CA ASN A 32 -15.46 -24.69 -10.56
C ASN A 32 -16.59 -23.98 -9.77
N ILE A 33 -16.86 -24.44 -8.55
CA ILE A 33 -18.01 -23.96 -7.78
C ILE A 33 -17.55 -23.51 -6.41
N TYR A 34 -17.70 -22.21 -6.12
CA TYR A 34 -17.41 -21.61 -4.83
C TYR A 34 -18.72 -21.20 -4.14
N PRO A 35 -19.08 -21.76 -2.97
CA PRO A 35 -19.98 -21.05 -2.10
C PRO A 35 -19.21 -19.86 -1.51
N ASN A 36 -19.66 -18.65 -1.78
CA ASN A 36 -19.27 -17.51 -0.96
C ASN A 36 -19.97 -17.67 0.39
N ILE A 37 -19.21 -17.97 1.41
CA ILE A 37 -19.70 -17.96 2.79
C ILE A 37 -19.16 -16.66 3.35
N ASP A 38 -20.02 -15.68 3.55
CA ASP A 38 -19.68 -14.44 4.22
C ASP A 38 -19.76 -14.67 5.74
N VAL A 39 -18.63 -14.61 6.43
CA VAL A 39 -18.54 -14.78 7.87
C VAL A 39 -18.08 -13.43 8.43
N THR A 40 -19.05 -12.58 8.68
CA THR A 40 -18.80 -11.24 9.27
C THR A 40 -18.95 -11.21 10.79
N ASP A 41 -19.31 -12.34 11.44
CA ASP A 41 -19.58 -12.40 12.87
C ASP A 41 -18.95 -13.65 13.47
N ASP A 42 -18.36 -13.52 14.68
CA ASP A 42 -17.79 -14.61 15.45
C ASP A 42 -18.85 -15.57 16.01
N ASP A 43 -20.14 -15.19 15.97
CA ASP A 43 -21.24 -16.04 16.39
C ASP A 43 -21.75 -16.88 15.20
N PRO A 44 -21.60 -18.21 15.25
CA PRO A 44 -22.05 -19.10 14.20
C PRO A 44 -23.55 -18.99 13.85
N GLU A 45 -24.38 -18.44 14.75
CA GLU A 45 -25.80 -18.24 14.51
C GLU A 45 -26.11 -17.06 13.56
N ASN A 46 -25.15 -16.14 13.40
CA ASN A 46 -25.31 -14.92 12.60
C ASN A 46 -24.70 -15.04 11.19
N TRP A 47 -24.19 -16.19 10.79
CA TRP A 47 -23.54 -16.35 9.49
C TRP A 47 -24.49 -16.38 8.32
N ASP A 48 -24.28 -15.47 7.37
CA ASP A 48 -25.03 -15.45 6.13
C ASP A 48 -24.35 -16.31 5.05
N TYR A 49 -25.03 -17.38 4.62
CA TYR A 49 -24.57 -18.26 3.54
C TYR A 49 -25.10 -17.78 2.21
N THR A 50 -24.38 -16.92 1.52
CA THR A 50 -24.66 -16.61 0.12
C THR A 50 -24.09 -17.69 -0.79
N PHE A 51 -24.97 -18.49 -1.37
CA PHE A 51 -24.60 -19.45 -2.39
C PHE A 51 -24.78 -18.83 -3.77
N ASN A 52 -23.76 -18.89 -4.61
CA ASN A 52 -23.83 -18.52 -6.01
C ASN A 52 -24.68 -19.53 -6.82
N ILE A 53 -25.00 -19.20 -8.07
CA ILE A 53 -25.83 -19.99 -9.02
C ILE A 53 -25.43 -21.49 -9.11
N GLU A 54 -24.26 -21.85 -8.63
CA GLU A 54 -23.63 -23.16 -8.70
C GLU A 54 -23.88 -24.09 -7.50
N LYS A 55 -24.73 -23.70 -6.58
CA LYS A 55 -25.23 -24.53 -5.44
C LYS A 55 -25.58 -25.99 -5.81
N LYS A 56 -26.14 -26.15 -7.01
CA LYS A 56 -26.59 -27.45 -7.50
C LYS A 56 -25.48 -28.50 -7.53
N ASN A 57 -24.23 -28.09 -7.79
CA ASN A 57 -23.12 -29.01 -7.99
C ASN A 57 -22.46 -29.44 -6.66
N PHE A 58 -22.44 -28.57 -5.64
CA PHE A 58 -21.96 -28.93 -4.30
C PHE A 58 -22.77 -30.09 -3.72
N TYR A 59 -24.12 -29.99 -3.75
CA TYR A 59 -25.00 -31.03 -3.27
C TYR A 59 -24.93 -32.30 -4.11
N THR A 60 -24.73 -32.17 -5.41
CA THR A 60 -24.60 -33.33 -6.31
C THR A 60 -23.30 -34.13 -6.02
N TYR A 61 -22.20 -33.48 -5.65
CA TYR A 61 -20.96 -34.16 -5.32
C TYR A 61 -21.08 -35.02 -4.06
N TYR A 62 -21.60 -34.47 -2.97
CA TYR A 62 -21.76 -35.22 -1.72
C TYR A 62 -22.88 -36.26 -1.81
N ALA A 63 -23.95 -35.98 -2.51
CA ALA A 63 -25.02 -36.91 -2.76
C ALA A 63 -24.61 -38.08 -3.68
N SER A 64 -23.69 -37.87 -4.62
CA SER A 64 -23.19 -38.95 -5.49
C SER A 64 -22.33 -39.97 -4.75
N LYS A 65 -21.67 -39.57 -3.65
CA LYS A 65 -20.86 -40.45 -2.80
C LYS A 65 -21.74 -41.50 -2.09
N ASP A 66 -22.98 -41.16 -1.77
CA ASP A 66 -23.94 -42.05 -1.08
C ASP A 66 -24.81 -42.86 -2.06
N ARG A 67 -24.63 -42.70 -3.38
CA ARG A 67 -25.47 -43.32 -4.44
C ARG A 67 -26.97 -43.10 -4.25
N VAL A 68 -27.35 -42.14 -3.43
CA VAL A 68 -28.73 -41.74 -3.20
C VAL A 68 -28.95 -40.40 -3.87
N ASN A 69 -29.88 -40.31 -4.78
CA ASN A 69 -30.34 -39.01 -5.27
C ASN A 69 -30.81 -38.20 -4.06
N PRO A 70 -30.21 -37.03 -3.76
CA PRO A 70 -30.63 -36.26 -2.61
C PRO A 70 -32.13 -35.95 -2.78
N SER A 71 -32.93 -36.25 -1.78
CA SER A 71 -34.32 -35.83 -1.83
C SER A 71 -34.33 -34.30 -1.93
N LYS A 72 -35.24 -33.77 -2.75
CA LYS A 72 -35.44 -32.33 -2.90
C LYS A 72 -35.53 -31.60 -1.53
N LYS A 73 -36.06 -32.31 -0.53
CA LYS A 73 -36.21 -31.84 0.84
C LYS A 73 -34.86 -31.63 1.56
N ILE A 74 -33.87 -32.52 1.37
CA ILE A 74 -32.52 -32.37 1.95
C ILE A 74 -31.80 -31.16 1.34
N VAL A 75 -31.87 -30.98 0.01
CA VAL A 75 -31.32 -29.85 -0.70
C VAL A 75 -31.95 -28.53 -0.23
N GLU A 76 -33.29 -28.51 -0.08
CA GLU A 76 -34.03 -27.35 0.41
C GLU A 76 -33.67 -27.02 1.88
N THR A 77 -33.46 -28.03 2.73
CA THR A 77 -33.08 -27.85 4.13
C THR A 77 -31.67 -27.24 4.21
N LEU A 78 -30.69 -27.85 3.55
CA LEU A 78 -29.32 -27.34 3.53
C LEU A 78 -29.21 -25.94 2.90
N ASN A 79 -30.07 -25.58 1.97
CA ASN A 79 -30.11 -24.25 1.36
C ASN A 79 -30.64 -23.16 2.31
N LYS A 80 -31.41 -23.51 3.29
CA LYS A 80 -32.04 -22.58 4.24
C LYS A 80 -31.28 -22.49 5.57
N GLU A 81 -30.57 -23.55 5.93
CA GLU A 81 -29.83 -23.62 7.17
C GLU A 81 -28.45 -22.95 7.03
N THR A 82 -28.16 -22.10 7.97
CA THR A 82 -26.88 -21.37 8.06
C THR A 82 -25.94 -21.98 9.09
N ASP A 83 -26.44 -22.87 9.97
CA ASP A 83 -25.65 -23.45 11.05
C ASP A 83 -24.63 -24.49 10.54
N PRO A 84 -23.31 -24.22 10.71
CA PRO A 84 -22.23 -25.15 10.35
C PRO A 84 -22.34 -26.51 11.01
N LYS A 85 -22.94 -26.60 12.19
CA LYS A 85 -23.14 -27.86 12.91
C LYS A 85 -24.04 -28.81 12.14
N ILE A 86 -25.06 -28.28 11.48
CA ILE A 86 -25.98 -29.10 10.62
C ILE A 86 -25.22 -29.65 9.41
N ILE A 87 -24.35 -28.81 8.80
CA ILE A 87 -23.52 -29.25 7.68
C ILE A 87 -22.55 -30.33 8.15
N LEU A 88 -21.92 -30.17 9.32
CA LEU A 88 -21.03 -31.18 9.87
C LEU A 88 -21.76 -32.50 10.18
N GLN A 89 -22.94 -32.45 10.78
CA GLN A 89 -23.75 -33.67 11.04
C GLN A 89 -24.14 -34.38 9.74
N TYR A 90 -24.47 -33.62 8.70
CA TYR A 90 -24.71 -34.18 7.37
C TYR A 90 -23.42 -34.84 6.80
N LEU A 91 -22.29 -34.17 6.87
CA LEU A 91 -21.01 -34.74 6.44
C LEU A 91 -20.61 -35.98 7.24
N LYS A 92 -20.82 -35.99 8.55
CA LYS A 92 -20.64 -37.18 9.40
C LYS A 92 -21.48 -38.33 8.93
N LYS A 93 -22.76 -38.10 8.65
CA LYS A 93 -23.69 -39.12 8.19
C LYS A 93 -23.27 -39.74 6.85
N ILE A 94 -22.99 -38.94 5.84
CA ILE A 94 -22.66 -39.46 4.50
C ILE A 94 -21.29 -40.16 4.47
N ASN A 95 -20.37 -39.81 5.40
CA ASN A 95 -19.06 -40.43 5.53
C ASN A 95 -19.03 -41.51 6.63
N LYS A 96 -20.16 -41.85 7.26
CA LYS A 96 -20.29 -42.87 8.31
C LYS A 96 -19.40 -42.59 9.52
N LEU A 97 -19.41 -41.35 9.99
CA LEU A 97 -18.61 -40.82 11.10
C LEU A 97 -19.47 -40.47 12.33
N GLU A 98 -20.72 -40.98 12.42
CA GLU A 98 -21.63 -40.62 13.49
C GLU A 98 -21.10 -41.03 14.88
N ASP A 99 -20.34 -42.11 14.95
CA ASP A 99 -19.73 -42.61 16.20
C ASP A 99 -18.51 -41.82 16.69
N TYR A 100 -18.01 -40.86 15.88
CA TYR A 100 -16.86 -40.03 16.24
C TYR A 100 -17.33 -38.68 16.83
N SER A 101 -16.54 -38.14 17.73
CA SER A 101 -16.74 -36.75 18.18
C SER A 101 -16.69 -35.76 17.00
N ASP A 102 -17.19 -34.55 17.16
CA ASP A 102 -17.20 -33.57 16.10
C ASP A 102 -15.77 -33.21 15.69
N THR A 103 -14.84 -33.05 16.63
CA THR A 103 -13.42 -32.79 16.36
C THR A 103 -12.74 -33.93 15.62
N GLU A 104 -12.96 -35.18 16.04
CA GLU A 104 -12.39 -36.34 15.33
C GLU A 104 -12.95 -36.47 13.91
N ALA A 105 -14.27 -36.29 13.75
CA ALA A 105 -14.93 -36.32 12.44
C ALA A 105 -14.38 -35.22 11.52
N LEU A 106 -14.20 -34.02 12.03
CA LEU A 106 -13.60 -32.91 11.29
C LEU A 106 -12.19 -33.23 10.81
N GLY A 107 -11.34 -33.76 11.69
CA GLY A 107 -9.99 -34.19 11.33
C GLY A 107 -9.97 -35.25 10.21
N ILE A 108 -10.86 -36.23 10.28
CA ILE A 108 -11.02 -37.26 9.25
C ILE A 108 -11.49 -36.66 7.92
N LEU A 109 -12.51 -35.79 7.98
CA LEU A 109 -13.07 -35.10 6.81
C LEU A 109 -12.06 -34.20 6.14
N THR A 110 -11.22 -33.49 6.92
CA THR A 110 -10.16 -32.62 6.40
C THR A 110 -9.12 -33.44 5.61
N ILE A 111 -8.70 -34.58 6.14
CA ILE A 111 -7.76 -35.48 5.45
C ILE A 111 -8.40 -36.07 4.18
N ASP A 112 -9.63 -36.57 4.27
CA ASP A 112 -10.35 -37.12 3.12
C ASP A 112 -10.54 -36.06 2.03
N ASN A 113 -10.86 -34.83 2.42
CA ASN A 113 -11.00 -33.72 1.48
C ASN A 113 -9.67 -33.35 0.79
N LYS A 114 -8.56 -33.29 1.53
CA LYS A 114 -7.22 -33.06 0.94
C LYS A 114 -6.85 -34.15 -0.07
N ILE A 115 -7.16 -35.42 0.21
CA ILE A 115 -6.92 -36.53 -0.72
C ILE A 115 -7.83 -36.39 -1.95
N ASN A 116 -9.09 -36.10 -1.76
CA ASN A 116 -10.07 -36.01 -2.83
C ASN A 116 -9.85 -34.83 -3.77
N THR A 117 -9.32 -33.70 -3.28
CA THR A 117 -9.01 -32.52 -4.10
C THR A 117 -7.86 -32.76 -5.09
N GLN A 118 -7.02 -33.77 -4.88
CA GLN A 118 -5.98 -34.15 -5.84
C GLN A 118 -6.50 -34.79 -7.13
N GLY A 119 -7.75 -35.22 -7.16
CA GLY A 119 -8.38 -35.82 -8.35
C GLY A 119 -7.66 -37.04 -8.87
N ASN A 120 -7.29 -37.01 -10.14
CA ASN A 120 -6.57 -38.10 -10.82
C ASN A 120 -5.12 -38.31 -10.31
N PHE A 121 -4.63 -37.42 -9.45
CA PHE A 121 -3.31 -37.46 -8.82
C PHE A 121 -3.31 -38.03 -7.39
N GLY A 122 -4.37 -38.75 -7.00
CA GLY A 122 -4.55 -39.33 -5.66
C GLY A 122 -3.44 -40.30 -5.22
N TYR A 123 -2.50 -40.66 -6.11
CA TYR A 123 -1.30 -41.40 -5.80
C TYR A 123 -0.13 -40.54 -5.26
N ARG A 124 -0.26 -39.21 -5.31
CA ARG A 124 0.76 -38.29 -4.79
C ARG A 124 0.60 -38.10 -3.28
N PRO A 125 1.72 -37.98 -2.53
CA PRO A 125 1.65 -37.63 -1.12
C PRO A 125 0.98 -36.26 -0.93
N ILE A 126 0.22 -36.09 0.14
CA ILE A 126 -0.32 -34.81 0.60
C ILE A 126 0.36 -34.41 1.91
N ASN A 127 0.70 -33.15 2.04
CA ASN A 127 1.21 -32.61 3.29
C ASN A 127 0.05 -32.40 4.26
N LEU A 128 0.09 -33.11 5.39
CA LEU A 128 -0.95 -33.01 6.42
C LEU A 128 -0.61 -31.94 7.46
N VAL A 129 0.63 -31.93 7.92
CA VAL A 129 1.13 -31.03 8.96
C VAL A 129 2.55 -30.60 8.63
N TYR A 130 2.90 -29.37 8.90
CA TYR A 130 4.23 -28.80 8.76
C TYR A 130 4.85 -28.50 10.12
N ASN A 131 6.16 -28.33 10.15
CA ASN A 131 6.94 -27.87 11.29
C ASN A 131 6.73 -28.67 12.57
N ILE A 132 6.80 -30.00 12.48
CA ILE A 132 6.61 -30.93 13.58
C ILE A 132 7.91 -31.03 14.38
N ASP A 133 7.84 -30.91 15.69
CA ASP A 133 8.99 -31.10 16.58
C ASP A 133 9.55 -32.55 16.53
N GLU A 134 10.82 -32.68 16.87
CA GLU A 134 11.54 -33.97 16.76
C GLU A 134 10.91 -35.06 17.65
N SER A 135 10.43 -34.71 18.86
CA SER A 135 9.79 -35.65 19.78
C SER A 135 8.50 -36.22 19.21
N THR A 136 7.75 -35.37 18.51
CA THR A 136 6.53 -35.78 17.80
C THR A 136 6.83 -36.61 16.57
N VAL A 137 7.89 -36.26 15.82
CA VAL A 137 8.37 -37.08 14.70
C VAL A 137 8.70 -38.50 15.18
N LEU A 138 9.40 -38.65 16.32
CA LEU A 138 9.72 -39.95 16.90
C LEU A 138 8.46 -40.73 17.26
N LYS A 139 7.51 -40.11 17.97
CA LYS A 139 6.22 -40.74 18.33
C LYS A 139 5.43 -41.18 17.10
N ILE A 140 5.43 -40.37 16.06
CA ILE A 140 4.77 -40.71 14.80
C ILE A 140 5.45 -41.92 14.17
N LYS A 141 6.78 -41.91 14.05
CA LYS A 141 7.57 -43.05 13.47
C LYS A 141 7.39 -44.35 14.24
N GLU A 142 7.32 -44.30 15.58
CA GLU A 142 7.10 -45.46 16.43
C GLU A 142 5.69 -46.06 16.28
N ASN A 143 4.68 -45.22 16.06
CA ASN A 143 3.28 -45.64 15.99
C ASN A 143 2.78 -45.93 14.58
N ILE A 144 3.53 -45.55 13.55
CA ILE A 144 3.15 -45.77 12.14
C ILE A 144 3.54 -47.17 11.73
N LYS A 145 2.53 -47.99 11.39
CA LYS A 145 2.78 -49.26 10.68
C LYS A 145 3.30 -48.95 9.27
N LYS A 146 4.26 -49.76 8.77
CA LYS A 146 4.81 -49.58 7.41
C LYS A 146 3.77 -49.57 6.28
N THR A 147 2.56 -50.06 6.56
CA THR A 147 1.43 -50.16 5.62
C THR A 147 0.43 -48.99 5.74
N SER A 148 0.71 -48.00 6.59
CA SER A 148 -0.27 -46.92 6.86
C SER A 148 -0.37 -45.84 5.79
N GLY A 149 0.55 -45.84 4.79
CA GLY A 149 0.60 -44.81 3.77
C GLY A 149 1.06 -43.42 4.28
N ILE A 150 1.61 -43.36 5.50
CA ILE A 150 2.05 -42.13 6.13
C ILE A 150 3.58 -42.09 6.17
N ALA A 151 4.17 -40.98 5.80
CA ALA A 151 5.59 -40.71 5.86
C ALA A 151 5.89 -39.37 6.54
N VAL A 152 7.06 -39.29 7.15
CA VAL A 152 7.62 -38.03 7.66
C VAL A 152 8.82 -37.69 6.79
N ASN A 153 8.77 -36.56 6.13
CA ASN A 153 9.82 -36.04 5.26
C ASN A 153 10.31 -34.70 5.77
N THR A 154 11.58 -34.40 5.53
CA THR A 154 12.14 -33.07 5.70
C THR A 154 11.95 -32.32 4.37
N ILE A 155 11.33 -31.16 4.44
CA ILE A 155 11.16 -30.26 3.29
C ILE A 155 11.72 -28.88 3.65
N PRO A 156 12.29 -28.13 2.70
CA PRO A 156 12.67 -26.75 2.95
C PRO A 156 11.42 -25.88 3.11
N ILE A 157 11.45 -25.00 4.09
CA ILE A 157 10.42 -23.98 4.34
C ILE A 157 11.12 -22.62 4.26
N ARG A 158 10.51 -21.67 3.53
CA ARG A 158 11.03 -20.29 3.48
C ARG A 158 11.00 -19.69 4.87
N SER A 159 12.12 -19.12 5.31
CA SER A 159 12.26 -18.42 6.57
C SER A 159 12.71 -16.99 6.32
N TYR A 160 12.10 -16.05 7.02
CA TYR A 160 12.43 -14.63 7.01
C TYR A 160 12.98 -14.28 8.40
N PRO A 161 14.32 -14.37 8.60
CA PRO A 161 14.92 -14.25 9.95
C PRO A 161 14.64 -12.89 10.59
N ASN A 162 14.59 -11.83 9.81
CA ASN A 162 14.35 -10.46 10.27
C ASN A 162 12.85 -10.09 10.30
N ARG A 163 11.95 -11.08 10.18
CA ARG A 163 10.49 -10.96 10.32
C ARG A 163 9.92 -9.80 9.47
N TYR A 164 9.56 -8.69 10.12
CA TYR A 164 8.89 -7.54 9.51
C TYR A 164 9.77 -6.72 8.57
N VAL A 165 11.10 -6.79 8.77
CA VAL A 165 12.06 -5.94 8.04
C VAL A 165 12.02 -6.23 6.54
N ALA A 166 11.86 -5.18 5.74
CA ALA A 166 11.77 -5.24 4.28
C ALA A 166 10.63 -6.12 3.75
N SER A 167 9.58 -6.38 4.53
CA SER A 167 8.51 -7.32 4.15
C SER A 167 7.82 -6.96 2.83
N HIS A 168 7.62 -5.68 2.54
CA HIS A 168 7.04 -5.24 1.27
C HIS A 168 7.98 -5.37 0.07
N ILE A 169 9.29 -5.44 0.31
CA ILE A 169 10.29 -5.69 -0.72
C ILE A 169 10.37 -7.19 -0.99
N LEU A 170 10.55 -7.98 0.08
CA LEU A 170 10.70 -9.44 -0.02
C LEU A 170 9.40 -10.08 -0.55
N GLY A 171 8.26 -9.64 -0.05
CA GLY A 171 6.99 -10.27 -0.33
C GLY A 171 6.77 -11.52 0.52
N TYR A 172 5.96 -12.45 0.04
CA TYR A 172 5.63 -13.68 0.77
C TYR A 172 5.33 -14.84 -0.17
N MET A 173 5.41 -16.05 0.38
CA MET A 173 5.12 -17.30 -0.33
C MET A 173 3.69 -17.76 -0.07
N GLY A 174 3.10 -18.48 -1.03
CA GLY A 174 1.77 -19.05 -0.85
C GLY A 174 1.44 -20.13 -1.89
N PRO A 175 0.36 -20.90 -1.67
CA PRO A 175 -0.06 -21.95 -2.60
C PRO A 175 -0.59 -21.36 -3.91
N ILE A 176 -0.49 -22.13 -5.00
CA ILE A 176 -1.16 -21.80 -6.27
C ILE A 176 -2.66 -21.91 -6.06
N ALA A 177 -3.38 -20.77 -6.08
CA ALA A 177 -4.80 -20.68 -5.71
C ALA A 177 -5.69 -20.20 -6.86
N THR A 178 -5.29 -19.15 -7.58
CA THR A 178 -6.11 -18.49 -8.58
C THR A 178 -6.03 -19.16 -9.97
N GLU A 179 -7.05 -18.96 -10.80
CA GLU A 179 -7.06 -19.42 -12.20
C GLU A 179 -5.88 -18.86 -13.01
N ALA A 180 -5.53 -17.59 -12.79
CA ALA A 180 -4.40 -16.94 -13.45
C ALA A 180 -3.06 -17.61 -13.06
N GLU A 181 -2.89 -17.96 -11.79
CA GLU A 181 -1.70 -18.68 -11.31
C GLU A 181 -1.64 -20.11 -11.86
N ILE A 182 -2.79 -20.81 -11.92
CA ILE A 182 -2.87 -22.14 -12.54
C ILE A 182 -2.44 -22.06 -13.99
N GLU A 183 -2.95 -21.09 -14.74
CA GLU A 183 -2.57 -20.88 -16.14
C GLU A 183 -1.08 -20.54 -16.26
N LYS A 184 -0.57 -19.64 -15.41
CA LYS A 184 0.83 -19.16 -15.46
C LYS A 184 1.82 -20.27 -15.06
N TYR A 185 1.57 -20.97 -13.95
CA TYR A 185 2.54 -21.86 -13.34
C TYR A 185 2.29 -23.33 -13.69
N VAL A 186 1.07 -23.84 -13.58
CA VAL A 186 0.79 -25.27 -13.78
C VAL A 186 0.74 -25.61 -15.26
N LYS A 187 0.02 -24.81 -16.08
CA LYS A 187 -0.16 -25.14 -17.50
C LYS A 187 1.00 -24.70 -18.38
N LYS A 188 1.64 -23.54 -18.09
CA LYS A 188 2.70 -23.00 -18.93
C LYS A 188 4.11 -23.30 -18.46
N ARG A 189 4.31 -23.59 -17.15
CA ARG A 189 5.65 -23.76 -16.54
C ARG A 189 5.86 -25.11 -15.86
N ASP A 190 4.94 -26.06 -16.01
CA ASP A 190 5.01 -27.42 -15.49
C ASP A 190 5.19 -27.54 -13.96
N TYR A 191 4.66 -26.55 -13.22
CA TYR A 191 4.59 -26.62 -11.75
C TYR A 191 3.53 -27.62 -11.31
N LEU A 192 3.76 -28.25 -10.17
CA LEU A 192 2.73 -29.05 -9.53
C LEU A 192 1.68 -28.13 -8.90
N ARG A 193 0.42 -28.59 -8.88
CA ARG A 193 -0.71 -27.79 -8.34
C ARG A 193 -0.55 -27.45 -6.86
N ASP A 194 0.15 -28.27 -6.10
CA ASP A 194 0.41 -28.14 -4.67
C ASP A 194 1.75 -27.45 -4.34
N GLU A 195 2.45 -26.95 -5.34
CA GLU A 195 3.65 -26.17 -5.11
C GLU A 195 3.33 -24.79 -4.53
N ILE A 196 4.29 -24.29 -3.73
CA ILE A 196 4.27 -22.96 -3.15
C ILE A 196 5.04 -22.02 -4.08
N ILE A 197 4.51 -20.83 -4.31
CA ILE A 197 5.08 -19.82 -5.18
C ILE A 197 5.19 -18.48 -4.45
N GLY A 198 6.06 -17.59 -4.91
CA GLY A 198 6.04 -16.19 -4.53
C GLY A 198 4.75 -15.53 -4.95
N LYS A 199 4.11 -14.80 -4.02
CA LYS A 199 2.82 -14.12 -4.23
C LYS A 199 2.98 -12.63 -4.45
N ALA A 200 4.05 -12.06 -3.94
CA ALA A 200 4.33 -10.64 -4.00
C ALA A 200 5.85 -10.39 -3.88
N GLY A 201 6.27 -9.15 -4.16
CA GLY A 201 7.63 -8.70 -3.96
C GLY A 201 8.66 -9.45 -4.80
N ILE A 202 9.86 -9.53 -4.28
CA ILE A 202 10.99 -10.24 -4.90
C ILE A 202 10.74 -11.74 -5.03
N GLU A 203 10.03 -12.34 -4.06
CA GLU A 203 9.67 -13.77 -4.12
C GLU A 203 8.84 -14.10 -5.38
N GLU A 204 7.95 -13.20 -5.80
CA GLU A 204 7.17 -13.38 -7.05
C GLU A 204 8.01 -13.04 -8.28
N SER A 205 8.73 -11.94 -8.25
CA SER A 205 9.43 -11.41 -9.43
C SER A 205 10.61 -12.30 -9.84
N TYR A 206 11.29 -12.91 -8.86
CA TYR A 206 12.42 -13.82 -9.06
C TYR A 206 12.09 -15.28 -8.76
N GLN A 207 10.82 -15.64 -8.82
CA GLN A 207 10.34 -17.00 -8.58
C GLN A 207 11.13 -18.06 -9.38
N ASP A 208 11.45 -17.80 -10.64
CA ASP A 208 12.13 -18.75 -11.52
C ASP A 208 13.60 -18.97 -11.13
N ASN A 209 14.25 -17.96 -10.56
CA ASN A 209 15.62 -18.07 -10.04
C ASN A 209 15.64 -18.76 -8.68
N LEU A 210 14.75 -18.36 -7.78
CA LEU A 210 14.75 -18.82 -6.39
C LEU A 210 14.25 -20.25 -6.20
N LYS A 211 13.41 -20.77 -7.10
CA LYS A 211 12.73 -22.05 -6.93
C LYS A 211 13.66 -23.26 -6.95
N GLY A 212 14.67 -23.29 -7.81
CA GLY A 212 15.44 -24.52 -8.11
C GLY A 212 14.62 -25.59 -8.86
N LYS A 213 15.13 -26.82 -8.87
CA LYS A 213 14.50 -27.95 -9.57
C LYS A 213 14.15 -29.08 -8.62
N ASN A 214 12.91 -29.55 -8.72
CA ASN A 214 12.45 -30.69 -7.92
C ASN A 214 13.19 -31.99 -8.26
N GLY A 215 13.63 -32.73 -7.25
CA GLY A 215 14.11 -34.09 -7.43
C GLY A 215 12.98 -35.02 -7.86
N LYS A 216 13.33 -36.10 -8.55
CA LYS A 216 12.37 -37.08 -9.07
C LYS A 216 12.75 -38.50 -8.61
N SER A 217 11.75 -39.29 -8.21
CA SER A 217 11.92 -40.72 -7.93
C SER A 217 10.97 -41.51 -8.81
N LEU A 218 11.53 -42.44 -9.60
CA LEU A 218 10.74 -43.42 -10.34
C LEU A 218 10.58 -44.67 -9.45
N VAL A 219 9.33 -45.00 -9.14
CA VAL A 219 9.00 -46.12 -8.24
C VAL A 219 8.05 -47.10 -8.90
N THR A 220 8.16 -48.39 -8.56
CA THR A 220 7.12 -49.37 -8.87
C THR A 220 6.07 -49.36 -7.76
N VAL A 221 4.82 -49.51 -8.15
CA VAL A 221 3.67 -49.59 -7.22
C VAL A 221 2.93 -50.93 -7.46
N ASP A 222 2.27 -51.42 -6.41
CA ASP A 222 1.35 -52.55 -6.55
C ASP A 222 -0.04 -52.10 -7.09
N SER A 223 -0.95 -53.04 -7.28
CA SER A 223 -2.29 -52.79 -7.76
C SER A 223 -3.15 -51.86 -6.84
N SER A 224 -2.69 -51.70 -5.61
CA SER A 224 -3.33 -50.79 -4.61
C SER A 224 -2.62 -49.45 -4.52
N GLY A 225 -1.60 -49.16 -5.35
CA GLY A 225 -0.85 -47.92 -5.34
C GLY A 225 0.26 -47.85 -4.29
N ASN A 226 0.54 -48.91 -3.54
CA ASN A 226 1.62 -48.92 -2.55
C ASN A 226 2.97 -49.03 -3.21
N ARG A 227 3.94 -48.21 -2.80
CA ARG A 227 5.31 -48.20 -3.30
C ARG A 227 6.01 -49.53 -2.96
N LYS A 228 6.56 -50.20 -3.98
CA LYS A 228 7.36 -51.42 -3.85
C LYS A 228 8.86 -51.17 -3.91
N GLU A 229 9.34 -50.60 -5.00
CA GLU A 229 10.76 -50.42 -5.27
C GLU A 229 11.03 -49.09 -5.93
N THR A 230 12.20 -48.49 -5.68
CA THR A 230 12.67 -47.30 -6.38
C THR A 230 13.60 -47.76 -7.53
N ILE A 231 13.17 -47.47 -8.76
CA ILE A 231 13.94 -47.78 -9.96
C ILE A 231 15.09 -46.77 -10.14
N SER A 232 14.79 -45.50 -9.99
CA SER A 232 15.78 -44.43 -10.10
C SER A 232 15.41 -43.21 -9.21
N LYS A 233 16.42 -42.43 -8.87
CA LYS A 233 16.27 -41.18 -8.10
C LYS A 233 17.19 -40.11 -8.68
N SER A 234 16.64 -38.97 -9.05
CA SER A 234 17.39 -37.75 -9.35
C SER A 234 17.30 -36.80 -8.15
N PRO A 235 18.40 -36.24 -7.67
CA PRO A 235 18.37 -35.28 -6.58
C PRO A 235 17.66 -34.01 -6.99
N SER A 236 17.24 -33.18 -6.02
CA SER A 236 16.83 -31.82 -6.25
C SER A 236 18.06 -30.93 -6.47
N GLU A 237 17.88 -29.86 -7.25
CA GLU A 237 18.89 -28.81 -7.43
C GLU A 237 18.39 -27.55 -6.72
N PRO A 238 19.23 -26.83 -5.93
CA PRO A 238 18.84 -25.58 -5.31
C PRO A 238 18.58 -24.51 -6.36
N GLY A 239 17.85 -23.47 -5.99
CA GLY A 239 17.71 -22.25 -6.78
C GLY A 239 18.94 -21.36 -6.66
N ASP A 240 18.91 -20.26 -7.38
CA ASP A 240 19.98 -19.27 -7.37
C ASP A 240 19.97 -18.45 -6.08
N ASP A 241 21.12 -17.86 -5.73
CA ASP A 241 21.25 -16.88 -4.67
C ASP A 241 21.04 -15.49 -5.23
N LEU A 242 20.12 -14.73 -4.62
CA LEU A 242 19.76 -13.37 -5.03
C LEU A 242 20.30 -12.36 -4.00
N TYR A 243 21.04 -11.39 -4.47
CA TYR A 243 21.58 -10.30 -3.67
C TYR A 243 20.81 -9.03 -3.97
N LEU A 244 20.27 -8.40 -2.92
CA LEU A 244 19.58 -7.14 -3.03
C LEU A 244 20.54 -5.96 -2.84
N SER A 245 20.15 -4.79 -3.36
CA SER A 245 20.83 -3.51 -3.12
C SER A 245 20.54 -2.94 -1.73
N ILE A 246 19.57 -3.53 -1.03
CA ILE A 246 19.14 -3.08 0.31
C ILE A 246 20.29 -3.24 1.30
N ASP A 247 20.63 -2.15 1.98
CA ASP A 247 21.42 -2.15 3.18
C ASP A 247 20.51 -2.49 4.36
N LEU A 248 20.70 -3.65 4.98
CA LEU A 248 19.81 -4.17 6.01
C LEU A 248 19.78 -3.25 7.24
N ASP A 249 20.93 -2.76 7.68
CA ASP A 249 21.04 -1.89 8.85
C ASP A 249 20.34 -0.54 8.62
N LEU A 250 20.45 -0.02 7.40
CA LEU A 250 19.77 1.23 7.00
C LEU A 250 18.25 1.00 6.87
N GLN A 251 17.84 -0.14 6.35
CA GLN A 251 16.42 -0.54 6.27
C GLN A 251 15.78 -0.64 7.66
N GLU A 252 16.46 -1.34 8.59
CA GLU A 252 16.00 -1.45 9.97
C GLU A 252 15.91 -0.08 10.65
N GLN A 253 16.93 0.78 10.46
CA GLN A 253 16.90 2.13 11.00
C GLN A 253 15.74 2.95 10.42
N ALA A 254 15.48 2.86 9.11
CA ALA A 254 14.38 3.57 8.47
C ALA A 254 13.01 3.13 9.03
N GLU A 255 12.79 1.82 9.19
CA GLU A 255 11.55 1.29 9.78
C GLU A 255 11.40 1.67 11.25
N LYS A 256 12.47 1.55 12.05
CA LYS A 256 12.49 1.92 13.46
C LYS A 256 12.20 3.40 13.67
N SER A 257 12.86 4.26 12.91
CA SER A 257 12.65 5.71 13.02
C SER A 257 11.25 6.11 12.58
N LEU A 258 10.75 5.52 11.49
CA LEU A 258 9.39 5.76 11.01
C LEU A 258 8.36 5.35 12.07
N ALA A 259 8.47 4.13 12.63
CA ALA A 259 7.57 3.63 13.66
C ALA A 259 7.62 4.49 14.93
N GLY A 260 8.80 4.81 15.42
CA GLY A 260 9.00 5.61 16.62
C GLY A 260 8.45 7.03 16.49
N VAL A 261 8.65 7.67 15.34
CA VAL A 261 8.12 9.02 15.10
C VAL A 261 6.59 9.00 14.95
N LEU A 262 6.02 8.02 14.22
CA LEU A 262 4.56 7.86 14.11
C LEU A 262 3.93 7.66 15.50
N ASP A 263 4.52 6.81 16.34
CA ASP A 263 4.05 6.60 17.71
C ASP A 263 4.15 7.87 18.56
N ALA A 264 5.27 8.59 18.47
CA ALA A 264 5.50 9.84 19.20
C ALA A 264 4.47 10.93 18.83
N ILE A 265 4.24 11.16 17.55
CA ILE A 265 3.29 12.21 17.11
C ILE A 265 1.83 11.81 17.39
N ARG A 266 1.51 10.53 17.31
CA ARG A 266 0.16 10.01 17.60
C ARG A 266 -0.18 10.14 19.09
N ASN A 267 0.76 9.84 19.97
CA ASN A 267 0.56 9.83 21.41
C ASN A 267 1.01 11.12 22.12
N GLY A 268 1.76 11.99 21.45
CA GLY A 268 2.22 13.27 22.00
C GLY A 268 3.37 13.13 22.99
N HIS A 269 4.23 12.12 22.82
CA HIS A 269 5.43 11.91 23.65
C HIS A 269 6.72 12.09 22.83
N ALA A 270 7.87 12.09 23.50
CA ALA A 270 9.16 12.19 22.82
C ALA A 270 9.52 10.91 22.07
N TYR A 271 10.14 11.05 20.91
CA TYR A 271 10.90 10.00 20.24
C TYR A 271 12.38 10.16 20.53
N GLU A 272 13.04 9.15 21.06
CA GLU A 272 14.48 9.11 21.28
C GLU A 272 15.12 7.97 20.47
N SER A 273 16.22 8.29 19.79
CA SER A 273 17.10 7.32 19.12
C SER A 273 18.54 7.52 19.61
N GLU A 274 19.45 6.68 19.17
CA GLU A 274 20.88 6.88 19.44
C GLU A 274 21.40 8.21 18.88
N TYR A 275 20.74 8.78 17.87
CA TYR A 275 21.10 10.01 17.18
C TYR A 275 20.43 11.27 17.74
N GLY A 276 19.53 11.15 18.70
CA GLY A 276 18.95 12.30 19.39
C GLY A 276 17.50 12.19 19.79
N LEU A 277 17.01 13.29 20.38
CA LEU A 277 15.67 13.44 20.91
C LEU A 277 14.80 14.30 19.99
N PHE A 278 13.58 13.85 19.73
CA PHE A 278 12.55 14.61 19.03
C PHE A 278 11.31 14.74 19.88
N MET A 279 10.81 15.96 20.07
CA MET A 279 9.56 16.27 20.73
C MET A 279 8.56 16.80 19.68
N PRO A 280 7.43 16.15 19.45
CA PRO A 280 6.38 16.66 18.57
C PRO A 280 5.86 18.02 19.01
N ILE A 281 5.61 18.91 18.07
CA ILE A 281 5.04 20.24 18.36
C ILE A 281 3.54 20.11 18.66
N ARG A 282 2.87 19.23 17.93
CA ARG A 282 1.43 18.95 18.05
C ARG A 282 1.18 17.45 17.92
N ARG A 283 0.10 16.99 18.54
CA ARG A 283 -0.35 15.61 18.42
C ARG A 283 -1.12 15.44 17.11
N ALA A 284 -0.80 14.38 16.38
CA ALA A 284 -1.49 13.93 15.17
C ALA A 284 -2.09 12.53 15.43
N ALA A 285 -3.27 12.48 16.01
CA ALA A 285 -3.87 11.26 16.60
C ALA A 285 -4.11 10.13 15.60
N TYR A 286 -4.15 10.42 14.31
CA TYR A 286 -4.40 9.47 13.22
C TYR A 286 -3.15 9.21 12.35
N ALA A 287 -1.97 9.60 12.81
CA ALA A 287 -0.70 9.34 12.13
C ALA A 287 -0.25 7.89 12.36
N GLU A 288 -0.78 6.97 11.57
CA GLU A 288 -0.58 5.52 11.72
C GLU A 288 0.19 4.89 10.56
N SER A 289 0.42 5.65 9.50
CA SER A 289 1.04 5.13 8.28
C SER A 289 2.06 6.09 7.71
N GLY A 290 3.04 5.55 6.99
CA GLY A 290 4.04 6.33 6.32
C GLY A 290 5.00 5.49 5.49
N ALA A 291 5.89 6.17 4.79
CA ALA A 291 6.93 5.51 4.01
C ALA A 291 8.23 6.31 3.98
N VAL A 292 9.32 5.59 3.82
CA VAL A 292 10.67 6.11 3.64
C VAL A 292 11.31 5.40 2.45
N VAL A 293 11.98 6.15 1.58
CA VAL A 293 12.83 5.59 0.51
C VAL A 293 14.18 6.25 0.56
N VAL A 294 15.23 5.43 0.51
CA VAL A 294 16.63 5.87 0.40
C VAL A 294 17.24 5.22 -0.82
N SER A 295 17.86 5.99 -1.68
CA SER A 295 18.53 5.49 -2.89
C SER A 295 19.94 6.09 -3.06
N ASP A 296 20.82 5.32 -3.68
CA ASP A 296 22.09 5.80 -4.19
C ASP A 296 21.84 6.65 -5.44
N VAL A 297 22.28 7.92 -5.40
CA VAL A 297 22.02 8.87 -6.49
C VAL A 297 22.89 8.62 -7.72
N LYS A 298 24.00 7.88 -7.59
CA LYS A 298 24.97 7.61 -8.64
C LYS A 298 24.68 6.33 -9.43
N THR A 299 23.86 5.43 -8.86
CA THR A 299 23.56 4.12 -9.46
C THR A 299 22.06 3.86 -9.66
N GLY A 300 21.19 4.52 -8.88
CA GLY A 300 19.76 4.21 -8.85
C GLY A 300 19.41 2.97 -8.02
N GLN A 301 20.35 2.41 -7.28
CA GLN A 301 20.08 1.33 -6.33
C GLN A 301 19.26 1.85 -5.16
N VAL A 302 18.18 1.12 -4.81
CA VAL A 302 17.40 1.41 -3.61
C VAL A 302 18.10 0.76 -2.42
N LEU A 303 18.52 1.58 -1.46
CA LEU A 303 19.26 1.15 -0.27
C LEU A 303 18.32 0.83 0.90
N ALA A 304 17.19 1.53 1.00
CA ALA A 304 16.12 1.22 1.93
C ALA A 304 14.77 1.66 1.36
N MET A 305 13.72 0.86 1.60
CA MET A 305 12.34 1.17 1.24
C MET A 305 11.38 0.62 2.29
N ALA A 306 11.02 1.47 3.24
CA ALA A 306 10.13 1.16 4.35
C ALA A 306 8.70 1.65 4.08
N SER A 307 7.72 0.86 4.47
CA SER A 307 6.31 1.24 4.52
C SER A 307 5.69 0.70 5.81
N LEU A 308 4.95 1.52 6.53
CA LEU A 308 4.25 1.14 7.75
C LEU A 308 2.75 1.46 7.65
N PRO A 309 1.89 0.60 8.23
CA PRO A 309 2.24 -0.67 8.90
C PRO A 309 2.78 -1.71 7.90
N ASN A 310 3.55 -2.67 8.42
CA ASN A 310 4.08 -3.80 7.66
C ASN A 310 3.57 -5.14 8.24
N TYR A 311 4.09 -6.27 7.77
CA TYR A 311 3.65 -7.61 8.18
C TYR A 311 4.83 -8.58 8.27
N ASP A 312 4.65 -9.69 9.02
CA ASP A 312 5.65 -10.76 9.08
C ASP A 312 5.42 -11.78 7.94
N PRO A 313 6.31 -11.89 6.94
CA PRO A 313 6.16 -12.85 5.85
C PRO A 313 6.16 -14.33 6.33
N ASN A 314 6.71 -14.62 7.50
CA ASN A 314 6.70 -15.97 8.07
C ASN A 314 5.29 -16.49 8.34
N LEU A 315 4.31 -15.61 8.54
CA LEU A 315 2.89 -15.99 8.69
C LEU A 315 2.38 -16.81 7.50
N PHE A 316 2.97 -16.62 6.32
CA PHE A 316 2.56 -17.26 5.08
C PHE A 316 3.35 -18.53 4.75
N ALA A 317 4.53 -18.74 5.36
CA ALA A 317 5.50 -19.76 4.97
C ALA A 317 4.95 -21.20 4.99
N THR A 318 4.03 -21.51 5.89
CA THR A 318 3.35 -22.83 5.98
C THR A 318 1.82 -22.74 5.82
N GLY A 319 1.34 -21.60 5.35
CA GLY A 319 -0.09 -21.23 5.27
C GLY A 319 -0.49 -20.34 6.44
N ILE A 320 -1.13 -19.24 6.12
CA ILE A 320 -1.59 -18.25 7.11
C ILE A 320 -2.83 -18.75 7.83
N SER A 321 -2.93 -18.49 9.14
CA SER A 321 -4.15 -18.74 9.90
C SER A 321 -5.24 -17.73 9.54
N GLN A 322 -6.52 -18.08 9.80
CA GLN A 322 -7.63 -17.16 9.55
C GLN A 322 -7.49 -15.88 10.40
N SER A 323 -7.16 -16.02 11.67
CA SER A 323 -6.97 -14.86 12.57
C SER A 323 -5.83 -13.95 12.13
N ASP A 324 -4.69 -14.52 11.68
CA ASP A 324 -3.57 -13.73 11.18
C ASP A 324 -3.95 -13.02 9.86
N TRP A 325 -4.68 -13.72 8.98
CA TRP A 325 -5.17 -13.12 7.73
C TRP A 325 -6.13 -11.96 8.00
N GLU A 326 -7.09 -12.14 8.90
CA GLU A 326 -8.04 -11.09 9.28
C GLU A 326 -7.34 -9.88 9.91
N SER A 327 -6.26 -10.09 10.67
CA SER A 327 -5.46 -9.00 11.23
C SER A 327 -4.77 -8.14 10.17
N LEU A 328 -4.52 -8.69 8.97
CA LEU A 328 -3.91 -7.99 7.85
C LEU A 328 -4.95 -7.33 6.92
N GLN A 329 -6.24 -7.60 7.12
CA GLN A 329 -7.31 -7.02 6.30
C GLN A 329 -7.89 -5.76 6.92
N VAL A 330 -8.46 -4.92 6.07
CA VAL A 330 -9.15 -3.69 6.45
C VAL A 330 -10.59 -3.79 5.94
N GLU A 331 -11.53 -3.33 6.73
CA GLU A 331 -12.95 -3.28 6.31
C GLU A 331 -13.11 -2.37 5.08
N GLU A 332 -13.93 -2.78 4.12
CA GLU A 332 -14.09 -2.08 2.83
C GLU A 332 -14.49 -0.60 2.99
N ASP A 333 -15.28 -0.27 4.01
CA ASP A 333 -15.81 1.08 4.25
C ASP A 333 -14.95 1.94 5.18
N SER A 334 -13.75 1.49 5.56
CA SER A 334 -12.90 2.15 6.57
C SER A 334 -12.26 3.48 6.10
N GLY A 335 -12.43 3.86 4.84
CA GLY A 335 -11.87 5.09 4.28
C GLY A 335 -10.46 4.94 3.68
N PRO A 336 -10.00 5.97 2.94
CA PRO A 336 -8.78 5.85 2.11
C PRO A 336 -7.47 5.86 2.92
N LEU A 337 -7.46 6.47 4.11
CA LEU A 337 -6.23 6.65 4.91
C LEU A 337 -6.10 5.66 6.08
N VAL A 338 -6.96 4.65 6.14
CA VAL A 338 -6.85 3.58 7.14
C VAL A 338 -5.58 2.76 6.89
N PRO A 339 -4.81 2.43 7.93
CA PRO A 339 -3.59 1.63 7.83
C PRO A 339 -3.84 0.27 7.15
N ARG A 340 -3.01 -0.08 6.17
CA ARG A 340 -3.11 -1.33 5.38
C ARG A 340 -1.77 -2.07 5.41
N PRO A 341 -1.59 -3.09 6.27
CA PRO A 341 -0.31 -3.77 6.42
C PRO A 341 0.25 -4.39 5.14
N MET A 342 -0.61 -4.81 4.21
CA MET A 342 -0.20 -5.41 2.94
C MET A 342 0.12 -4.37 1.84
N LEU A 343 -0.08 -3.08 2.10
CA LEU A 343 0.12 -2.01 1.11
C LEU A 343 1.53 -1.44 1.18
N ASN A 344 2.29 -1.57 0.11
CA ASN A 344 3.58 -0.89 -0.03
C ASN A 344 3.36 0.60 -0.37
N ILE A 345 3.26 1.45 0.66
CA ILE A 345 3.01 2.89 0.50
C ILE A 345 4.10 3.53 -0.35
N ALA A 346 5.36 3.12 -0.16
CA ALA A 346 6.51 3.70 -0.87
C ALA A 346 6.39 3.63 -2.40
N SER A 347 5.83 2.54 -2.94
CA SER A 347 5.73 2.30 -4.38
C SER A 347 4.32 2.31 -4.94
N GLN A 348 3.27 2.21 -4.10
CA GLN A 348 1.89 2.05 -4.57
C GLN A 348 0.97 3.22 -4.25
N THR A 349 1.33 4.07 -3.29
CA THR A 349 0.45 5.16 -2.85
C THR A 349 0.94 6.49 -3.41
N ALA A 350 0.26 6.98 -4.45
CA ALA A 350 0.52 8.30 -5.00
C ALA A 350 -0.29 9.34 -4.22
N VAL A 351 0.40 10.25 -3.54
CA VAL A 351 -0.21 11.31 -2.74
C VAL A 351 0.28 12.69 -3.17
N VAL A 352 -0.48 13.70 -2.79
CA VAL A 352 -0.19 15.11 -3.11
C VAL A 352 1.16 15.51 -2.48
N PRO A 353 2.15 16.00 -3.26
CA PRO A 353 3.50 16.27 -2.77
C PRO A 353 3.61 17.56 -1.96
N GLY A 354 2.65 18.48 -2.07
CA GLY A 354 2.73 19.80 -1.47
C GLY A 354 4.01 20.54 -1.86
N SER A 355 4.55 21.32 -0.95
CA SER A 355 5.72 22.18 -1.21
C SER A 355 7.02 21.47 -1.62
N THR A 356 7.10 20.13 -1.56
CA THR A 356 8.26 19.41 -2.15
C THR A 356 8.29 19.57 -3.67
N PHE A 357 7.15 19.72 -4.29
CA PHE A 357 7.01 19.96 -5.73
C PHE A 357 7.57 21.32 -6.19
N LYS A 358 7.81 22.26 -5.28
CA LYS A 358 8.42 23.55 -5.60
C LYS A 358 9.81 23.41 -6.20
N LEU A 359 10.53 22.31 -5.94
CA LEU A 359 11.80 22.03 -6.62
C LEU A 359 11.58 21.76 -8.12
N VAL A 360 10.49 21.08 -8.48
CA VAL A 360 10.08 20.87 -9.88
C VAL A 360 9.64 22.17 -10.53
N SER A 361 8.83 22.97 -9.83
CA SER A 361 8.39 24.30 -10.30
C SER A 361 9.57 25.27 -10.46
N SER A 362 10.59 25.16 -9.59
CA SER A 362 11.82 25.93 -9.72
C SER A 362 12.59 25.57 -11.00
N LEU A 363 12.71 24.26 -11.28
CA LEU A 363 13.34 23.80 -12.53
C LEU A 363 12.58 24.34 -13.77
N ALA A 364 11.24 24.28 -13.75
CA ALA A 364 10.43 24.83 -14.83
C ALA A 364 10.65 26.34 -15.03
N ALA A 365 10.75 27.09 -13.94
CA ALA A 365 10.97 28.55 -13.98
C ALA A 365 12.35 28.91 -14.50
N LEU A 366 13.39 28.21 -14.06
CA LEU A 366 14.78 28.40 -14.52
C LEU A 366 14.92 28.02 -16.01
N GLU A 367 14.33 26.90 -16.45
CA GLU A 367 14.26 26.52 -17.85
C GLU A 367 13.51 27.55 -18.72
N LYS A 368 12.57 28.27 -18.13
CA LYS A 368 11.85 29.36 -18.80
C LYS A 368 12.60 30.68 -18.81
N GLY A 369 13.70 30.77 -18.06
CA GLY A 369 14.61 31.91 -18.03
C GLY A 369 14.46 32.81 -16.80
N LEU A 370 13.94 32.29 -15.69
CA LEU A 370 13.96 33.01 -14.40
C LEU A 370 15.40 33.27 -13.96
N ASP A 371 15.69 34.53 -13.63
CA ASP A 371 16.90 34.86 -12.89
C ASP A 371 16.73 34.45 -11.42
N PRO A 372 17.51 33.49 -10.90
CA PRO A 372 17.36 33.01 -9.53
C PRO A 372 17.64 34.10 -8.46
N GLN A 373 18.31 35.19 -8.83
CA GLN A 373 18.58 36.31 -7.95
C GLN A 373 17.48 37.42 -8.00
N ALA A 374 16.56 37.34 -8.95
CA ALA A 374 15.50 38.33 -9.08
C ALA A 374 14.63 38.41 -7.83
N ILE A 375 14.49 39.61 -7.29
CA ILE A 375 13.70 39.85 -6.07
C ILE A 375 12.22 40.00 -6.41
N ASN A 376 11.39 39.24 -5.68
CA ASN A 376 9.94 39.38 -5.69
C ASN A 376 9.43 39.53 -4.25
N THR A 377 8.52 40.47 -4.00
CA THR A 377 8.03 40.77 -2.65
C THR A 377 6.81 39.91 -2.31
N CYS A 378 6.88 39.15 -1.23
CA CYS A 378 5.73 38.40 -0.71
C CYS A 378 4.75 39.32 0.01
N HIS A 379 3.52 39.44 -0.49
CA HIS A 379 2.44 40.23 0.14
C HIS A 379 1.50 39.37 1.02
N GLY A 380 1.83 38.07 1.24
CA GLY A 380 1.10 37.18 2.14
C GLY A 380 -0.07 36.47 1.49
N PHE A 381 -0.85 37.11 0.66
CA PHE A 381 -1.99 36.51 -0.04
C PHE A 381 -2.27 37.21 -1.38
N LEU A 382 -3.05 36.57 -2.22
CA LEU A 382 -3.67 37.17 -3.40
C LEU A 382 -5.12 36.69 -3.54
N ASP A 383 -5.95 37.52 -4.15
CA ASP A 383 -7.35 37.23 -4.41
C ASP A 383 -7.59 37.05 -5.92
N ILE A 384 -8.20 35.92 -6.30
CA ILE A 384 -8.65 35.64 -7.65
C ILE A 384 -10.16 35.43 -7.62
N GLY A 385 -10.88 36.39 -8.17
CA GLY A 385 -12.34 36.44 -8.04
C GLY A 385 -12.75 36.49 -6.56
N ASN A 386 -13.53 35.52 -6.11
CA ASN A 386 -13.98 35.40 -4.72
C ASN A 386 -13.10 34.44 -3.86
N ARG A 387 -11.99 33.94 -4.42
CA ARG A 387 -11.14 32.98 -3.72
C ARG A 387 -9.82 33.62 -3.33
N ARG A 388 -9.43 33.42 -2.05
CA ARG A 388 -8.16 33.87 -1.50
C ARG A 388 -7.14 32.74 -1.49
N PHE A 389 -5.92 33.02 -1.96
CA PHE A 389 -4.77 32.14 -1.95
C PHE A 389 -3.72 32.69 -1.00
N ASN A 390 -3.50 31.98 0.09
CA ASN A 390 -2.61 32.43 1.17
C ASN A 390 -1.22 31.84 1.04
N CYS A 391 -0.21 32.62 1.38
CA CYS A 391 1.07 32.08 1.81
C CYS A 391 0.91 31.51 3.23
N LEU A 392 1.58 30.40 3.53
CA LEU A 392 1.41 29.71 4.81
C LEU A 392 1.70 30.60 6.02
N ILE A 393 2.77 31.41 5.95
CA ILE A 393 3.14 32.34 7.01
C ILE A 393 2.03 33.38 7.30
N TRP A 394 1.26 33.77 6.27
CA TRP A 394 0.13 34.67 6.45
C TRP A 394 -0.99 33.99 7.24
N THR A 395 -1.28 32.73 6.90
CA THR A 395 -2.31 31.95 7.61
C THR A 395 -1.92 31.68 9.06
N GLU A 396 -0.64 31.39 9.33
CA GLU A 396 -0.19 30.98 10.67
C GLU A 396 0.10 32.20 11.58
N LYS A 397 0.68 33.26 11.02
CA LYS A 397 1.25 34.37 11.80
C LYS A 397 0.73 35.77 11.41
N GLY A 398 -0.08 35.89 10.35
CA GLY A 398 -0.55 37.17 9.84
C GLY A 398 0.55 38.11 9.33
N THR A 399 1.72 37.53 8.93
CA THR A 399 2.87 38.29 8.43
C THR A 399 3.29 37.79 7.04
N THR A 400 4.32 38.40 6.44
CA THR A 400 4.83 38.07 5.11
C THR A 400 6.31 37.69 5.18
N HIS A 401 6.84 37.05 4.13
CA HIS A 401 8.27 36.78 4.01
C HIS A 401 9.06 38.03 3.60
N GLY A 402 8.41 39.06 3.03
CA GLY A 402 9.07 40.25 2.52
C GLY A 402 9.72 40.00 1.15
N GLU A 403 10.92 40.54 0.95
CA GLU A 403 11.69 40.37 -0.29
C GLU A 403 12.32 38.99 -0.37
N GLU A 404 12.02 38.24 -1.44
CA GLU A 404 12.48 36.89 -1.70
C GLU A 404 13.04 36.78 -3.12
N ASN A 405 14.17 36.10 -3.25
CA ASN A 405 14.60 35.50 -4.51
C ASN A 405 14.23 34.02 -4.56
N LEU A 406 14.65 33.29 -5.61
CA LEU A 406 14.31 31.86 -5.72
C LEU A 406 14.84 31.04 -4.53
N TYR A 407 16.03 31.32 -4.05
CA TYR A 407 16.63 30.59 -2.93
C TYR A 407 15.89 30.81 -1.61
N GLY A 408 15.52 32.08 -1.33
CA GLY A 408 14.68 32.43 -0.19
C GLY A 408 13.29 31.79 -0.30
N ALA A 409 12.68 31.84 -1.48
CA ALA A 409 11.37 31.24 -1.72
C ALA A 409 11.35 29.71 -1.55
N ILE A 410 12.45 29.00 -1.86
CA ILE A 410 12.63 27.58 -1.57
C ILE A 410 12.83 27.38 -0.07
N ARG A 411 13.73 28.17 0.57
CA ARG A 411 14.03 28.11 2.01
C ARG A 411 12.79 28.28 2.86
N ASP A 412 12.02 29.35 2.63
CA ASP A 412 10.87 29.72 3.44
C ASP A 412 9.56 29.11 2.92
N SER A 413 9.68 28.31 1.87
CA SER A 413 8.53 27.65 1.22
C SER A 413 7.41 28.64 0.82
N CYS A 414 7.80 29.84 0.30
CA CYS A 414 6.89 30.94 0.01
C CYS A 414 5.90 30.61 -1.10
N ASN A 415 4.62 30.35 -0.78
CA ASN A 415 3.58 30.08 -1.79
C ASN A 415 3.40 31.29 -2.71
N TYR A 416 3.40 32.52 -2.14
CA TYR A 416 3.16 33.73 -2.89
C TYR A 416 4.17 33.92 -4.04
N PHE A 417 5.46 33.64 -3.81
CA PHE A 417 6.48 33.68 -4.85
C PHE A 417 6.12 32.78 -6.04
N PHE A 418 5.74 31.53 -5.76
CA PHE A 418 5.36 30.59 -6.82
C PHE A 418 4.03 30.95 -7.49
N TYR A 419 3.09 31.56 -6.78
CA TYR A 419 1.88 32.10 -7.41
C TYR A 419 2.20 33.19 -8.41
N CYS A 420 3.13 34.08 -8.09
CA CYS A 420 3.60 35.12 -9.02
C CYS A 420 4.23 34.52 -10.29
N LEU A 421 4.95 33.38 -10.19
CA LEU A 421 5.49 32.68 -11.34
C LEU A 421 4.36 32.14 -12.26
N ALA A 422 3.25 31.68 -11.70
CA ALA A 422 2.10 31.23 -12.49
C ALA A 422 1.34 32.41 -13.13
N LEU A 423 1.30 33.56 -12.50
CA LEU A 423 0.64 34.75 -13.02
C LEU A 423 1.52 35.52 -14.03
N GLY A 424 2.85 35.47 -13.88
CA GLY A 424 3.81 36.23 -14.66
C GLY A 424 4.08 37.63 -14.09
N GLU A 425 3.38 38.01 -13.03
CA GLU A 425 3.46 39.30 -12.35
C GLU A 425 3.23 39.15 -10.86
N ASN A 426 3.65 40.14 -10.10
CA ASN A 426 3.34 40.27 -8.69
C ASN A 426 2.07 41.12 -8.52
N PRO A 427 0.91 40.56 -8.14
CA PRO A 427 -0.32 41.33 -8.01
C PRO A 427 -0.27 42.40 -6.93
N GLY A 428 0.61 42.29 -5.94
CA GLY A 428 0.72 43.26 -4.84
C GLY A 428 1.37 44.59 -5.23
N ASP A 429 2.25 44.59 -6.24
CA ASP A 429 2.96 45.77 -6.70
C ASP A 429 2.95 45.97 -8.22
N GLY A 430 2.33 45.04 -8.99
CA GLY A 430 2.19 45.12 -10.44
C GLY A 430 3.47 44.89 -11.25
N ARG A 431 4.57 44.45 -10.60
CA ARG A 431 5.85 44.17 -11.29
C ARG A 431 5.86 42.80 -11.98
N SER A 432 6.43 42.77 -13.17
CA SER A 432 6.71 41.49 -13.83
C SER A 432 7.75 40.69 -13.04
N VAL A 433 7.54 39.37 -12.93
CA VAL A 433 8.53 38.45 -12.32
C VAL A 433 9.48 37.83 -13.37
N GLY A 434 9.42 38.33 -14.63
CA GLY A 434 10.33 37.92 -15.69
C GLY A 434 9.91 36.64 -16.44
N VAL A 435 9.13 35.77 -15.85
CA VAL A 435 8.63 34.55 -16.45
C VAL A 435 7.16 34.31 -16.07
N LYS A 436 6.41 33.61 -16.93
CA LYS A 436 5.08 33.12 -16.65
C LYS A 436 5.05 31.61 -16.88
N LEU A 437 4.82 30.83 -15.84
CA LEU A 437 4.70 29.39 -15.95
C LEU A 437 3.32 28.99 -16.48
N GLU A 438 3.34 28.11 -17.47
CA GLU A 438 2.16 27.44 -18.00
C GLU A 438 2.19 25.96 -17.65
N LEU A 439 1.04 25.30 -17.75
CA LEU A 439 0.91 23.87 -17.45
C LEU A 439 1.95 23.01 -18.17
N ASN A 440 2.24 23.35 -19.44
CA ASN A 440 3.22 22.61 -20.23
C ASN A 440 4.66 22.74 -19.72
N ASP A 441 5.03 23.88 -19.14
CA ASP A 441 6.36 24.09 -18.55
C ASP A 441 6.55 23.17 -17.34
N ILE A 442 5.53 23.09 -16.47
CA ILE A 442 5.50 22.20 -15.31
C ILE A 442 5.53 20.73 -15.77
N ARG A 443 4.71 20.36 -16.76
CA ARG A 443 4.67 19.00 -17.29
C ARG A 443 6.05 18.56 -17.81
N ILE A 444 6.70 19.38 -18.61
CA ILE A 444 8.04 19.09 -19.15
C ILE A 444 9.07 18.91 -18.03
N ALA A 445 9.07 19.77 -17.02
CA ALA A 445 9.99 19.65 -15.89
C ALA A 445 9.73 18.35 -15.09
N ALA A 446 8.48 18.02 -14.84
CA ALA A 446 8.10 16.80 -14.15
C ALA A 446 8.46 15.52 -14.94
N GLU A 447 8.23 15.51 -16.26
CA GLU A 447 8.63 14.42 -17.17
C GLU A 447 10.15 14.25 -17.24
N LYS A 448 10.93 15.35 -17.30
CA LYS A 448 12.39 15.31 -17.22
C LYS A 448 12.89 14.62 -15.93
N LEU A 449 12.19 14.83 -14.83
CA LEU A 449 12.50 14.20 -13.53
C LEU A 449 11.87 12.80 -13.36
N GLY A 450 11.20 12.27 -14.40
CA GLY A 450 10.64 10.92 -14.41
C GLY A 450 9.36 10.73 -13.62
N LEU A 451 8.63 11.80 -13.28
CA LEU A 451 7.39 11.73 -12.51
C LEU A 451 6.20 11.22 -13.33
N ASP A 452 6.35 11.05 -14.65
CA ASP A 452 5.35 10.55 -15.59
C ASP A 452 5.26 9.01 -15.67
N LYS A 453 6.20 8.30 -15.04
CA LYS A 453 6.37 6.86 -15.21
C LYS A 453 6.88 6.16 -13.94
N PRO A 454 6.67 4.85 -13.81
CA PRO A 454 7.26 4.05 -12.75
C PRO A 454 8.78 4.18 -12.69
N THR A 455 9.37 3.92 -11.53
CA THR A 455 10.82 4.00 -11.37
C THR A 455 11.55 2.81 -11.96
N GLY A 456 10.86 1.68 -12.07
CA GLY A 456 11.36 0.46 -12.71
C GLY A 456 11.93 -0.59 -11.76
N ILE A 457 11.62 -0.49 -10.45
CA ILE A 457 11.98 -1.54 -9.50
C ILE A 457 11.39 -2.89 -9.90
N GLU A 458 12.04 -3.97 -9.50
CA GLU A 458 11.73 -5.34 -9.93
C GLU A 458 10.58 -5.97 -9.12
N ILE A 459 9.60 -5.20 -8.68
CA ILE A 459 8.39 -5.71 -8.02
C ILE A 459 7.23 -5.72 -9.03
N ASN A 460 6.79 -6.92 -9.42
CA ASN A 460 5.70 -7.12 -10.37
C ASN A 460 4.32 -7.19 -9.71
N ILE A 461 4.25 -7.75 -8.48
CA ILE A 461 3.02 -7.89 -7.70
C ILE A 461 3.29 -7.46 -6.25
N PRO A 462 2.59 -6.46 -5.75
CA PRO A 462 1.76 -5.53 -6.49
C PRO A 462 2.60 -4.57 -7.35
N LYS A 463 2.08 -4.21 -8.51
CA LYS A 463 2.81 -3.37 -9.45
C LYS A 463 2.98 -1.95 -8.94
N GLU A 464 4.13 -1.34 -9.24
CA GLU A 464 4.40 0.07 -8.92
C GLU A 464 3.32 0.98 -9.51
N ALA A 465 2.79 1.88 -8.70
CA ALA A 465 1.84 2.89 -9.15
C ALA A 465 2.56 4.02 -9.89
N THR A 466 1.86 4.61 -10.83
CA THR A 466 2.31 5.83 -11.51
C THR A 466 1.60 7.02 -10.91
N GLY A 467 2.34 8.06 -10.56
CA GLY A 467 1.78 9.34 -10.15
C GLY A 467 1.03 10.05 -11.27
N ASN A 468 0.45 11.16 -10.94
CA ASN A 468 -0.31 11.98 -11.88
C ASN A 468 0.32 13.36 -12.06
N ILE A 469 0.85 13.61 -13.24
CA ILE A 469 1.18 14.98 -13.67
C ILE A 469 -0.13 15.62 -14.12
N PRO A 470 -0.51 16.79 -13.57
CA PRO A 470 -1.75 17.44 -13.91
C PRO A 470 -1.90 17.72 -15.41
N SER A 471 -3.09 17.50 -15.93
CA SER A 471 -3.45 17.82 -17.31
C SER A 471 -4.94 18.15 -17.42
N ILE A 472 -5.31 18.93 -18.43
CA ILE A 472 -6.71 19.28 -18.69
C ILE A 472 -7.54 18.02 -18.90
N ASN A 473 -7.05 17.06 -19.71
CA ASN A 473 -7.76 15.81 -19.96
C ASN A 473 -7.96 15.00 -18.68
N LYS A 474 -6.92 14.91 -17.84
CA LYS A 474 -7.01 14.18 -16.57
C LYS A 474 -7.99 14.82 -15.58
N LYS A 475 -8.04 16.16 -15.54
CA LYS A 475 -9.04 16.90 -14.77
C LYS A 475 -10.45 16.52 -15.19
N ILE A 476 -10.71 16.50 -16.49
CA ILE A 476 -11.99 16.10 -17.07
C ILE A 476 -12.31 14.64 -16.70
N GLU A 477 -11.37 13.71 -16.88
CA GLU A 477 -11.56 12.28 -16.52
C GLU A 477 -11.93 12.09 -15.06
N VAL A 478 -11.21 12.73 -14.14
CA VAL A 478 -11.49 12.65 -12.70
C VAL A 478 -12.86 13.24 -12.39
N THR A 479 -13.17 14.41 -12.94
CA THR A 479 -14.49 15.04 -12.76
C THR A 479 -15.62 14.15 -13.30
N ARG A 480 -15.42 13.48 -14.44
CA ARG A 480 -16.38 12.50 -14.98
C ARG A 480 -16.64 11.36 -14.04
N LEU A 481 -15.59 10.78 -13.49
CA LEU A 481 -15.71 9.68 -12.54
C LEU A 481 -16.46 10.10 -11.27
N MET A 482 -16.11 11.27 -10.73
CA MET A 482 -16.78 11.83 -9.54
C MET A 482 -18.25 12.13 -9.82
N LEU A 483 -18.56 12.76 -10.95
CA LEU A 483 -19.93 13.05 -11.38
C LEU A 483 -20.74 11.77 -11.59
N LYS A 484 -20.16 10.76 -12.25
CA LYS A 484 -20.78 9.46 -12.44
C LYS A 484 -21.14 8.81 -11.12
N ASN A 485 -20.19 8.68 -10.19
CA ASN A 485 -20.40 8.08 -8.87
C ASN A 485 -21.47 8.82 -8.07
N TYR A 486 -21.52 10.15 -8.19
CA TYR A 486 -22.54 10.97 -7.58
C TYR A 486 -23.92 10.69 -8.18
N LEU A 487 -24.02 10.69 -9.51
CA LEU A 487 -25.29 10.47 -10.22
C LEU A 487 -25.86 9.06 -9.99
N GLU A 488 -25.02 8.03 -9.97
CA GLU A 488 -25.45 6.65 -9.69
C GLU A 488 -26.16 6.52 -8.33
N LYS A 489 -25.75 7.31 -7.34
CA LYS A 489 -26.33 7.32 -6.00
C LYS A 489 -27.53 8.28 -5.86
N GLU A 490 -27.39 9.49 -6.36
CA GLU A 490 -28.32 10.60 -6.06
C GLU A 490 -29.42 10.77 -7.12
N LEU A 491 -29.12 10.52 -8.41
CA LEU A 491 -30.09 10.72 -9.49
C LEU A 491 -31.44 9.98 -9.28
N PRO A 492 -31.47 8.69 -8.74
CA PRO A 492 -32.71 8.00 -8.41
C PRO A 492 -33.60 8.76 -7.43
N LEU A 493 -32.99 9.47 -6.48
CA LEU A 493 -33.70 10.17 -5.41
C LEU A 493 -34.40 11.43 -5.89
N HIS A 494 -34.01 11.93 -7.07
CA HIS A 494 -34.60 13.13 -7.69
C HIS A 494 -35.70 12.81 -8.70
N LEU A 495 -36.09 11.54 -8.88
CA LEU A 495 -37.17 11.19 -9.79
C LEU A 495 -38.51 11.80 -9.32
N LYS A 496 -39.35 12.33 -10.24
CA LYS A 496 -40.69 12.81 -9.94
C LYS A 496 -41.60 11.62 -9.57
N ASN A 497 -42.54 11.86 -8.67
CA ASN A 497 -43.36 10.78 -8.07
C ASN A 497 -44.17 9.93 -9.06
N ASP A 498 -44.50 10.49 -10.23
CA ASP A 498 -45.31 9.88 -11.28
C ASP A 498 -44.47 9.21 -12.39
N VAL A 499 -43.14 9.33 -12.31
CA VAL A 499 -42.21 8.80 -13.31
C VAL A 499 -41.58 7.50 -12.81
N LYS A 500 -41.55 6.50 -13.69
CA LYS A 500 -40.82 5.24 -13.46
C LYS A 500 -39.81 5.05 -14.58
N LYS A 501 -38.61 4.65 -14.23
CA LYS A 501 -37.52 4.36 -15.17
C LYS A 501 -37.00 2.94 -14.96
N SER A 502 -36.66 2.28 -16.06
CA SER A 502 -35.88 1.05 -16.03
C SER A 502 -34.42 1.33 -15.67
N LYS A 503 -33.69 0.31 -15.24
CA LYS A 503 -32.26 0.40 -14.95
C LYS A 503 -31.46 0.94 -16.14
N SER A 504 -31.77 0.46 -17.35
CA SER A 504 -31.10 0.90 -18.57
C SER A 504 -31.34 2.37 -18.91
N GLU A 505 -32.57 2.87 -18.73
CA GLU A 505 -32.88 4.30 -18.94
C GLU A 505 -32.10 5.17 -17.95
N PHE A 506 -31.97 4.68 -16.73
CA PHE A 506 -31.21 5.34 -15.70
C PHE A 506 -29.71 5.42 -16.02
N GLU A 507 -29.11 4.30 -16.44
CA GLU A 507 -27.72 4.21 -16.87
C GLU A 507 -27.45 5.14 -18.06
N ASN A 508 -28.37 5.24 -19.03
CA ASN A 508 -28.25 6.15 -20.16
C ASN A 508 -28.30 7.61 -19.72
N ASP A 509 -29.19 7.99 -18.81
CA ASP A 509 -29.25 9.37 -18.30
C ASP A 509 -27.95 9.75 -17.58
N VAL A 510 -27.38 8.83 -16.80
CA VAL A 510 -26.07 9.06 -16.15
C VAL A 510 -24.98 9.31 -17.19
N VAL A 511 -24.92 8.50 -18.26
CA VAL A 511 -23.95 8.67 -19.33
C VAL A 511 -24.15 10.01 -20.05
N ASP A 512 -25.39 10.37 -20.37
CA ASP A 512 -25.69 11.64 -21.04
C ASP A 512 -25.29 12.86 -20.19
N ILE A 513 -25.56 12.83 -18.88
CA ILE A 513 -25.18 13.94 -17.98
C ILE A 513 -23.66 13.99 -17.77
N VAL A 514 -22.99 12.84 -17.67
CA VAL A 514 -21.52 12.79 -17.58
C VAL A 514 -20.88 13.39 -18.82
N ASN A 515 -21.45 13.20 -20.01
CA ASN A 515 -20.95 13.79 -21.26
C ASN A 515 -21.05 15.34 -21.32
N PHE A 516 -21.77 15.98 -20.38
CA PHE A 516 -21.72 17.46 -20.27
C PHE A 516 -20.30 17.98 -19.99
N THR A 517 -19.44 17.14 -19.42
CA THR A 517 -18.03 17.46 -19.18
C THR A 517 -17.20 17.58 -20.46
N ASP A 518 -17.70 17.19 -21.63
CA ASP A 518 -17.02 17.38 -22.92
C ASP A 518 -16.97 18.86 -23.34
N ASP A 519 -18.02 19.61 -23.00
CA ASP A 519 -18.12 21.05 -23.20
C ASP A 519 -18.86 21.70 -22.02
N PRO A 520 -18.22 21.79 -20.85
CA PRO A 520 -18.88 22.17 -19.58
C PRO A 520 -19.36 23.62 -19.57
N GLU A 521 -18.77 24.50 -20.42
CA GLU A 521 -19.15 25.90 -20.51
C GLU A 521 -20.47 26.08 -21.27
N SER A 522 -20.76 25.23 -22.25
CA SER A 522 -22.01 25.29 -23.02
C SER A 522 -23.24 24.90 -22.17
N TRP A 523 -23.05 24.16 -21.06
CA TRP A 523 -24.09 23.71 -20.17
C TRP A 523 -24.38 24.75 -19.07
N THR A 524 -25.27 25.71 -19.40
CA THR A 524 -25.76 26.66 -18.41
C THR A 524 -26.71 26.00 -17.42
N ARG A 525 -26.88 26.59 -16.22
CA ARG A 525 -27.85 26.12 -15.22
C ARG A 525 -29.23 25.84 -15.82
N LYS A 526 -29.70 26.78 -16.68
CA LYS A 526 -31.01 26.65 -17.33
C LYS A 526 -31.08 25.41 -18.22
N LYS A 527 -30.07 25.17 -19.09
CA LYS A 527 -30.04 23.97 -19.95
C LYS A 527 -30.04 22.66 -19.14
N ILE A 528 -29.36 22.65 -18.00
CA ILE A 528 -29.34 21.46 -17.10
C ILE A 528 -30.72 21.25 -16.47
N LEU A 529 -31.37 22.34 -16.02
CA LEU A 529 -32.74 22.27 -15.50
C LEU A 529 -33.70 21.70 -16.56
N ASP A 530 -33.70 22.29 -17.75
CA ASP A 530 -34.59 21.87 -18.86
C ASP A 530 -34.31 20.38 -19.22
N PHE A 531 -33.06 19.96 -19.34
CA PHE A 531 -32.68 18.59 -19.64
C PHE A 531 -33.14 17.57 -18.58
N LEU A 532 -32.98 17.88 -17.31
CA LEU A 532 -33.39 17.01 -16.21
C LEU A 532 -34.92 16.93 -16.09
N ASP A 533 -35.61 18.07 -16.26
CA ASP A 533 -37.07 18.16 -16.21
C ASP A 533 -37.74 17.34 -17.31
N GLU A 534 -37.23 17.45 -18.56
CA GLU A 534 -37.69 16.68 -19.72
C GLU A 534 -37.53 15.15 -19.51
N ARG A 535 -36.53 14.74 -18.72
CA ARG A 535 -36.30 13.33 -18.39
C ARG A 535 -37.02 12.86 -17.13
N GLY A 536 -37.88 13.69 -16.55
CA GLY A 536 -38.74 13.34 -15.41
C GLY A 536 -38.04 13.40 -14.04
N TYR A 537 -36.98 14.15 -13.93
CA TYR A 537 -36.36 14.47 -12.65
C TYR A 537 -36.89 15.80 -12.10
N ASP A 538 -36.81 15.98 -10.78
CA ASP A 538 -37.02 17.25 -10.10
C ASP A 538 -35.63 17.88 -9.80
N PRO A 539 -35.15 18.76 -10.69
CA PRO A 539 -33.77 19.22 -10.66
C PRO A 539 -33.45 20.23 -9.55
N GLU A 540 -34.49 20.86 -8.97
CA GLU A 540 -34.37 21.87 -7.91
C GLU A 540 -34.65 21.30 -6.51
N ARG A 541 -35.15 20.06 -6.40
CA ARG A 541 -35.37 19.40 -5.13
C ARG A 541 -34.09 19.34 -4.31
N ILE A 542 -34.16 19.85 -3.08
CA ILE A 542 -33.09 19.73 -2.08
C ILE A 542 -33.43 18.56 -1.18
N LEU A 543 -32.60 17.52 -1.18
CA LEU A 543 -32.74 16.35 -0.33
C LEU A 543 -32.33 16.68 1.11
N GLU A 544 -32.83 15.90 2.07
CA GLU A 544 -32.47 16.05 3.48
C GLU A 544 -30.93 15.97 3.68
N GLY A 545 -30.37 16.91 4.43
CA GLY A 545 -28.91 17.03 4.65
C GLY A 545 -28.12 17.67 3.49
N LYS A 546 -28.74 18.00 2.36
CA LYS A 546 -28.08 18.68 1.22
C LYS A 546 -28.29 20.19 1.25
N ARG A 547 -27.39 20.93 0.61
CA ARG A 547 -27.42 22.40 0.54
C ARG A 547 -27.90 22.95 -0.81
N ALA A 548 -27.94 22.10 -1.84
CA ALA A 548 -28.27 22.47 -3.21
C ALA A 548 -29.09 21.37 -3.90
N GLY A 549 -29.88 21.75 -4.91
CA GLY A 549 -30.57 20.84 -5.79
C GLY A 549 -29.63 20.15 -6.79
N LEU A 550 -30.15 19.16 -7.49
CA LEU A 550 -29.37 18.35 -8.45
C LEU A 550 -28.72 19.19 -9.55
N ALA A 551 -29.47 20.11 -10.18
CA ALA A 551 -28.96 20.95 -11.26
C ALA A 551 -27.83 21.89 -10.78
N ASP A 552 -27.95 22.44 -9.59
CA ASP A 552 -26.93 23.31 -9.00
C ASP A 552 -25.66 22.51 -8.66
N THR A 553 -25.82 21.31 -8.13
CA THR A 553 -24.69 20.42 -7.84
C THR A 553 -23.96 20.01 -9.12
N ILE A 554 -24.67 19.59 -10.17
CA ILE A 554 -24.07 19.26 -11.46
C ILE A 554 -23.31 20.49 -12.00
N LYS A 555 -23.92 21.67 -12.05
CA LYS A 555 -23.29 22.86 -12.63
C LYS A 555 -22.12 23.38 -11.81
N TYR A 556 -22.35 23.63 -10.52
CA TYR A 556 -21.41 24.42 -9.73
C TYR A 556 -20.37 23.55 -9.01
N THR A 557 -20.72 22.29 -8.67
CA THR A 557 -19.77 21.39 -8.03
C THR A 557 -18.94 20.59 -9.05
N TYR A 558 -19.56 20.15 -10.18
CA TYR A 558 -18.85 19.28 -11.12
C TYR A 558 -18.45 19.97 -12.42
N LEU A 559 -19.38 20.57 -13.19
CA LEU A 559 -19.02 21.12 -14.49
C LEU A 559 -18.08 22.33 -14.40
N ASN A 560 -18.23 23.17 -13.39
CA ASN A 560 -17.28 24.26 -13.16
C ASN A 560 -15.90 23.76 -12.79
N GLN A 561 -15.79 22.61 -12.07
CA GLN A 561 -14.50 21.98 -11.78
C GLN A 561 -13.88 21.33 -13.02
N ALA A 562 -14.65 20.98 -14.05
CA ALA A 562 -14.10 20.42 -15.28
C ALA A 562 -13.37 21.49 -16.14
N VAL A 563 -13.70 22.77 -15.95
CA VAL A 563 -13.05 23.89 -16.64
C VAL A 563 -11.67 24.16 -16.06
N TRP A 564 -10.67 24.29 -16.93
CA TRP A 564 -9.32 24.66 -16.51
C TRP A 564 -9.22 26.18 -16.36
N ASP A 565 -8.73 26.64 -15.22
CA ASP A 565 -8.54 28.07 -14.95
C ASP A 565 -7.21 28.38 -14.24
N ILE A 566 -6.96 29.66 -14.00
CA ILE A 566 -5.73 30.10 -13.35
C ILE A 566 -5.56 29.56 -11.92
N THR A 567 -6.67 29.24 -11.24
CA THR A 567 -6.61 28.70 -9.87
C THR A 567 -6.03 27.29 -9.84
N ASP A 568 -6.20 26.53 -10.92
CA ASP A 568 -5.52 25.23 -11.07
C ASP A 568 -4.00 25.42 -11.11
N MET A 569 -3.53 26.40 -11.90
CA MET A 569 -2.09 26.70 -11.98
C MET A 569 -1.52 27.16 -10.65
N LEU A 570 -2.23 27.98 -9.88
CA LEU A 570 -1.80 28.41 -8.56
C LEU A 570 -1.62 27.21 -7.62
N ASN A 571 -2.54 26.23 -7.66
CA ASN A 571 -2.41 25.01 -6.86
C ASN A 571 -1.23 24.14 -7.35
N ILE A 572 -1.09 23.96 -8.66
CA ILE A 572 -0.08 23.06 -9.24
C ILE A 572 1.33 23.52 -8.95
N VAL A 573 1.62 24.83 -9.09
CA VAL A 573 2.98 25.34 -8.88
C VAL A 573 3.48 25.18 -7.44
N ILE A 574 2.60 24.95 -6.48
CA ILE A 574 2.93 24.66 -5.08
C ILE A 574 2.76 23.18 -4.72
N GLY A 575 2.48 22.31 -5.71
CA GLY A 575 2.33 20.87 -5.52
C GLY A 575 1.01 20.43 -4.93
N GLN A 576 -0.03 21.26 -5.06
CA GLN A 576 -1.41 20.95 -4.65
C GLN A 576 -2.27 20.60 -5.87
N GLY A 577 -3.58 20.46 -5.67
CA GLY A 577 -4.53 20.14 -6.73
C GLY A 577 -4.38 18.70 -7.22
N GLN A 578 -4.26 18.50 -8.52
CA GLN A 578 -4.21 17.17 -9.12
C GLN A 578 -2.82 16.51 -9.14
N ASN A 579 -1.79 17.16 -8.57
CA ASN A 579 -0.49 16.54 -8.40
C ASN A 579 -0.60 15.33 -7.45
N SER A 580 -0.07 14.18 -7.85
CA SER A 580 0.12 13.06 -6.95
C SER A 580 1.28 12.19 -7.40
N TYR A 581 2.16 11.81 -6.48
CA TYR A 581 3.34 11.00 -6.78
C TYR A 581 3.61 10.03 -5.64
N THR A 582 4.18 8.87 -5.99
CA THR A 582 4.63 7.91 -4.97
C THR A 582 5.92 8.39 -4.31
N PRO A 583 6.19 8.00 -3.05
CA PRO A 583 7.45 8.32 -2.38
C PRO A 583 8.70 7.95 -3.19
N ILE A 584 8.69 6.80 -3.85
CA ILE A 584 9.83 6.37 -4.66
C ILE A 584 10.00 7.23 -5.93
N GLN A 585 8.92 7.73 -6.54
CA GLN A 585 9.01 8.69 -7.66
C GLN A 585 9.60 10.03 -7.21
N MET A 586 9.17 10.54 -6.05
CA MET A 586 9.72 11.77 -5.47
C MET A 586 11.20 11.59 -5.10
N ASN A 587 11.58 10.43 -4.57
CA ASN A 587 12.97 10.08 -4.30
C ASN A 587 13.82 10.15 -5.58
N ARG A 588 13.37 9.50 -6.67
CA ARG A 588 14.06 9.52 -7.96
C ARG A 588 14.19 10.93 -8.55
N ALA A 589 13.16 11.77 -8.39
CA ALA A 589 13.19 13.15 -8.85
C ALA A 589 14.29 13.96 -8.11
N ILE A 590 14.41 13.77 -6.77
CA ILE A 590 15.46 14.40 -5.97
C ILE A 590 16.84 13.86 -6.35
N ALA A 591 17.00 12.55 -6.49
CA ALA A 591 18.26 11.96 -6.96
C ALA A 591 18.69 12.56 -8.30
N THR A 592 17.77 12.72 -9.25
CA THR A 592 18.04 13.32 -10.56
C THR A 592 18.43 14.79 -10.47
N LEU A 593 17.78 15.55 -9.59
CA LEU A 593 18.14 16.97 -9.36
C LEU A 593 19.54 17.14 -8.78
N THR A 594 20.04 16.15 -8.04
CA THR A 594 21.26 16.30 -7.22
C THR A 594 22.49 15.59 -7.77
N ASN A 595 22.32 14.64 -8.71
CA ASN A 595 23.40 13.85 -9.32
C ASN A 595 23.90 14.42 -10.67
N GLY A 596 23.64 15.69 -10.96
CA GLY A 596 23.99 16.30 -12.24
C GLY A 596 23.03 15.99 -13.39
N GLY A 597 21.81 15.57 -13.06
CA GLY A 597 20.71 15.35 -14.00
C GLY A 597 20.72 13.96 -14.64
N TYR A 598 21.20 12.93 -13.97
CA TYR A 598 21.08 11.55 -14.43
C TYR A 598 19.79 10.91 -13.88
N LEU A 599 18.85 10.61 -14.75
CA LEU A 599 17.62 9.88 -14.43
C LEU A 599 17.90 8.39 -14.54
N TYR A 600 18.15 7.74 -13.40
CA TYR A 600 18.36 6.30 -13.33
C TYR A 600 17.04 5.52 -13.26
N LYS A 601 17.03 4.33 -13.85
CA LYS A 601 16.10 3.28 -13.51
C LYS A 601 16.45 2.77 -12.12
N TYR A 602 15.45 2.66 -11.24
CA TYR A 602 15.68 2.11 -9.91
C TYR A 602 15.73 0.60 -9.93
N THR A 603 16.54 0.05 -9.05
CA THR A 603 16.72 -1.40 -8.88
C THR A 603 16.80 -1.78 -7.41
N LEU A 604 16.25 -2.95 -7.10
CA LEU A 604 16.35 -3.62 -5.80
C LEU A 604 17.34 -4.79 -5.84
N VAL A 605 17.73 -5.24 -7.03
CA VAL A 605 18.59 -6.40 -7.21
C VAL A 605 19.98 -5.96 -7.64
N ASP A 606 20.99 -6.37 -6.87
CA ASP A 606 22.39 -6.12 -7.17
C ASP A 606 22.94 -7.20 -8.08
N LYS A 607 22.80 -8.48 -7.71
CA LYS A 607 23.27 -9.61 -8.50
C LYS A 607 22.52 -10.90 -8.22
N VAL A 608 22.65 -11.87 -9.13
CA VAL A 608 22.20 -13.25 -8.99
C VAL A 608 23.38 -14.17 -9.23
N THR A 609 23.60 -15.14 -8.34
CA THR A 609 24.64 -16.13 -8.48
C THR A 609 24.06 -17.55 -8.42
N ASN A 610 24.73 -18.50 -9.09
CA ASN A 610 24.42 -19.90 -8.91
C ASN A 610 24.79 -20.33 -7.48
N HIS A 611 23.91 -21.05 -6.81
CA HIS A 611 24.10 -21.45 -5.41
C HIS A 611 25.33 -22.31 -5.20
N ASP A 612 25.54 -23.33 -6.07
CA ASP A 612 26.59 -24.31 -5.91
C ASP A 612 27.99 -23.81 -6.32
N SER A 613 28.07 -23.14 -7.48
CA SER A 613 29.34 -22.66 -8.05
C SER A 613 29.69 -21.22 -7.70
N GLN A 614 28.75 -20.44 -7.19
CA GLN A 614 28.88 -18.99 -6.97
C GLN A 614 29.20 -18.20 -8.26
N ASP A 615 28.95 -18.80 -9.43
CA ASP A 615 29.08 -18.12 -10.71
C ASP A 615 28.03 -17.00 -10.80
N VAL A 616 28.45 -15.82 -11.24
CA VAL A 616 27.54 -14.68 -11.43
C VAL A 616 26.71 -14.90 -12.70
N LEU A 617 25.40 -15.07 -12.53
CA LEU A 617 24.42 -15.22 -13.61
C LEU A 617 23.90 -13.88 -14.11
N PHE A 618 23.78 -12.93 -13.21
CA PHE A 618 23.35 -11.55 -13.47
C PHE A 618 24.09 -10.62 -12.52
N ASN A 619 24.53 -9.47 -13.04
CA ASN A 619 25.08 -8.39 -12.25
C ASN A 619 24.43 -7.09 -12.71
N ASN A 620 23.90 -6.33 -11.80
CA ASN A 620 23.24 -5.06 -12.11
C ASN A 620 24.28 -4.06 -12.67
N VAL A 621 23.86 -3.39 -13.73
CA VAL A 621 24.62 -2.25 -14.31
C VAL A 621 23.69 -1.05 -14.26
N PRO A 622 24.11 0.07 -13.65
CA PRO A 622 23.27 1.27 -13.60
C PRO A 622 22.79 1.70 -14.99
N GLU A 623 21.48 1.77 -15.15
CA GLU A 623 20.81 2.18 -16.38
C GLU A 623 20.21 3.58 -16.19
N GLY A 624 20.77 4.60 -16.84
CA GLY A 624 20.28 5.96 -16.68
C GLY A 624 20.58 6.83 -17.88
N ASN A 625 19.76 7.85 -18.06
CA ASN A 625 19.91 8.84 -19.11
C ASN A 625 20.04 10.23 -18.49
N ARG A 626 20.93 11.03 -19.06
CA ARG A 626 21.09 12.41 -18.62
C ARG A 626 19.95 13.26 -19.21
N ILE A 627 19.22 13.97 -18.34
CA ILE A 627 18.13 14.86 -18.77
C ILE A 627 18.70 16.05 -19.56
N ASP A 628 17.92 16.50 -20.55
CA ASP A 628 18.26 17.67 -21.35
C ASP A 628 17.87 18.96 -20.60
N LEU A 629 18.84 19.82 -20.31
CA LEU A 629 18.67 21.10 -19.63
C LEU A 629 19.38 22.19 -20.43
N LYS A 630 18.79 23.38 -20.49
CA LYS A 630 19.40 24.56 -21.12
C LYS A 630 20.69 24.98 -20.43
N ASP A 631 20.70 24.91 -19.09
CA ASP A 631 21.86 25.16 -18.25
C ASP A 631 21.85 24.23 -17.03
N ARG A 632 22.98 23.57 -16.76
CA ARG A 632 23.10 22.67 -15.58
C ARG A 632 23.24 23.40 -14.27
N LYS A 633 23.60 24.68 -14.31
CA LYS A 633 23.63 25.53 -13.14
C LYS A 633 22.26 25.57 -12.43
N TYR A 634 21.17 25.35 -13.16
CA TYR A 634 19.84 25.27 -12.56
C TYR A 634 19.74 24.22 -11.45
N LEU A 635 20.45 23.11 -11.58
CA LEU A 635 20.47 22.07 -10.55
C LEU A 635 21.18 22.58 -9.29
N GLU A 636 22.31 23.30 -9.46
CA GLU A 636 23.05 23.87 -8.34
C GLU A 636 22.24 25.00 -7.64
N ASP A 637 21.52 25.82 -8.41
CA ASP A 637 20.63 26.83 -7.85
C ASP A 637 19.51 26.20 -6.98
N ILE A 638 18.93 25.09 -7.43
CA ILE A 638 17.91 24.36 -6.66
C ILE A 638 18.52 23.70 -5.43
N LYS A 639 19.68 23.04 -5.55
CA LYS A 639 20.42 22.43 -4.45
C LYS A 639 20.74 23.47 -3.36
N TYR A 640 21.19 24.67 -3.75
CA TYR A 640 21.49 25.75 -2.82
C TYR A 640 20.25 26.20 -2.03
N GLY A 641 19.09 26.35 -2.70
CA GLY A 641 17.83 26.61 -2.01
C GLY A 641 17.49 25.53 -0.99
N ALA A 642 17.70 24.26 -1.34
CA ALA A 642 17.43 23.11 -0.46
C ALA A 642 18.40 23.05 0.75
N LEU A 643 19.68 23.42 0.58
CA LEU A 643 20.64 23.58 1.67
C LEU A 643 20.14 24.59 2.72
N LEU A 644 19.67 25.76 2.26
CA LEU A 644 19.16 26.79 3.15
C LEU A 644 17.94 26.32 3.97
N VAL A 645 17.12 25.40 3.44
CA VAL A 645 16.01 24.78 4.22
C VAL A 645 16.57 23.95 5.36
N ALA A 646 17.60 23.11 5.11
CA ALA A 646 18.22 22.26 6.11
C ALA A 646 18.90 23.07 7.21
N GLN A 647 19.59 24.14 6.84
CA GLN A 647 20.24 25.06 7.79
C GLN A 647 19.25 25.76 8.73
N ASN A 648 18.00 25.99 8.29
CA ASN A 648 16.93 26.54 9.12
C ASN A 648 16.20 25.47 9.97
N ASN A 649 16.43 24.19 9.74
CA ASN A 649 15.79 23.11 10.50
C ASN A 649 16.55 22.87 11.82
N LYS A 650 15.84 22.98 12.97
CA LYS A 650 16.45 22.89 14.31
C LYS A 650 17.15 21.57 14.62
N ILE A 651 16.76 20.47 13.97
CA ILE A 651 17.38 19.15 14.16
C ILE A 651 18.51 18.95 13.16
N LEU A 652 18.23 19.19 11.88
CA LEU A 652 19.13 18.84 10.79
C LEU A 652 20.31 19.79 10.67
N SER A 653 20.19 21.04 11.11
CA SER A 653 21.31 22.01 11.17
C SER A 653 22.38 21.63 12.22
N GLN A 654 22.12 20.67 13.09
CA GLN A 654 23.07 20.15 14.07
C GLN A 654 23.91 18.97 13.54
N LEU A 655 23.58 18.45 12.35
CA LEU A 655 24.36 17.39 11.72
C LEU A 655 25.75 17.92 11.30
N PRO A 656 26.83 17.12 11.46
CA PRO A 656 28.16 17.51 11.04
C PRO A 656 28.38 17.45 9.53
N VAL A 657 27.43 16.86 8.79
CA VAL A 657 27.38 16.81 7.33
C VAL A 657 26.32 17.77 6.81
N GLU A 658 26.66 18.63 5.87
CA GLU A 658 25.67 19.48 5.22
C GLU A 658 24.78 18.66 4.30
N ILE A 659 23.48 18.89 4.40
CA ILE A 659 22.45 18.22 3.59
C ILE A 659 21.53 19.24 2.94
N GLY A 660 20.87 18.85 1.87
CA GLY A 660 19.78 19.66 1.29
C GLY A 660 18.44 18.96 1.51
N ILE A 661 17.43 19.74 1.90
CA ILE A 661 16.07 19.19 2.07
C ILE A 661 15.01 20.10 1.45
N LYS A 662 13.82 19.55 1.26
CA LYS A 662 12.59 20.33 1.06
C LYS A 662 11.46 19.69 1.83
N THR A 663 10.79 20.51 2.62
CA THR A 663 9.60 20.15 3.40
C THR A 663 8.33 20.38 2.58
N GLY A 664 7.32 19.56 2.81
CA GLY A 664 6.01 19.68 2.21
C GLY A 664 4.90 19.32 3.20
N THR A 665 3.88 20.13 3.25
CA THR A 665 2.63 19.83 3.94
C THR A 665 1.52 19.91 2.90
N ALA A 666 0.81 18.81 2.68
CA ALA A 666 -0.23 18.74 1.67
C ALA A 666 -1.58 18.45 2.33
N GLU A 667 -2.54 19.33 2.09
CA GLU A 667 -3.89 19.17 2.62
C GLU A 667 -4.57 17.91 2.04
N VAL A 668 -5.35 17.25 2.89
CA VAL A 668 -6.17 16.08 2.53
C VAL A 668 -7.63 16.49 2.69
N GLU A 669 -8.41 16.34 1.62
CA GLU A 669 -9.84 16.59 1.66
C GLU A 669 -10.58 15.36 2.22
N GLY A 670 -11.64 15.60 3.01
CA GLY A 670 -12.51 14.58 3.55
C GLY A 670 -12.40 14.41 5.05
N GLU A 671 -13.16 13.45 5.54
CA GLU A 671 -13.29 13.12 6.96
C GLU A 671 -13.18 11.60 7.12
N ASN A 672 -12.72 11.15 8.29
CA ASN A 672 -12.71 9.74 8.65
C ASN A 672 -14.13 9.24 9.02
N ALA A 673 -14.27 7.97 9.35
CA ALA A 673 -15.55 7.36 9.75
C ALA A 673 -16.20 8.03 10.97
N ASP A 674 -15.42 8.72 11.82
CA ASP A 674 -15.88 9.44 13.00
C ASP A 674 -16.26 10.89 12.69
N GLY A 675 -16.21 11.34 11.42
CA GLY A 675 -16.49 12.72 10.99
C GLY A 675 -15.38 13.71 11.35
N VAL A 676 -14.16 13.24 11.63
CA VAL A 676 -13.00 14.08 11.90
C VAL A 676 -12.25 14.31 10.59
N LYS A 677 -11.93 15.57 10.30
CA LYS A 677 -11.14 15.92 9.12
C LYS A 677 -9.78 15.25 9.15
N TYR A 678 -9.35 14.79 7.98
CA TYR A 678 -8.00 14.25 7.83
C TYR A 678 -6.94 15.32 8.09
N ASP A 679 -5.89 14.94 8.80
CA ASP A 679 -4.67 15.74 8.91
C ASP A 679 -3.88 15.71 7.60
N SER A 680 -3.01 16.71 7.40
CA SER A 680 -2.19 16.84 6.21
C SER A 680 -1.16 15.71 6.08
N TYR A 681 -0.80 15.38 4.83
CA TYR A 681 0.44 14.64 4.57
C TYR A 681 1.65 15.46 4.99
N ALA A 682 2.52 14.87 5.78
CA ALA A 682 3.81 15.46 6.13
C ALA A 682 4.92 14.87 5.27
N TRP A 683 5.49 15.68 4.38
CA TRP A 683 6.54 15.28 3.46
C TRP A 683 7.90 15.90 3.81
N MET A 684 8.95 15.11 3.63
CA MET A 684 10.31 15.62 3.53
C MET A 684 11.05 14.85 2.45
N VAL A 685 11.71 15.58 1.56
CA VAL A 685 12.65 15.01 0.59
C VAL A 685 14.00 15.68 0.80
N GLY A 686 15.09 14.95 0.56
CA GLY A 686 16.44 15.48 0.76
C GLY A 686 17.51 14.62 0.13
N PHE A 687 18.74 15.08 0.29
CA PHE A 687 19.94 14.41 -0.21
C PHE A 687 21.14 14.75 0.69
N ALA A 688 22.11 13.87 0.72
CA ALA A 688 23.33 14.02 1.50
C ALA A 688 24.52 13.32 0.81
N PRO A 689 25.77 13.84 0.99
CA PRO A 689 26.10 15.20 1.45
C PRO A 689 25.69 16.26 0.42
N TYR A 690 25.78 17.55 0.79
CA TYR A 690 25.44 18.65 -0.12
C TYR A 690 26.38 18.75 -1.31
N ASP A 691 27.72 18.69 -1.05
CA ASP A 691 28.74 18.95 -2.08
C ASP A 691 28.81 17.84 -3.13
N ASP A 692 28.85 16.56 -2.71
CA ASP A 692 28.85 15.37 -3.61
C ASP A 692 27.80 14.38 -3.16
N PRO A 693 26.54 14.57 -3.54
CA PRO A 693 25.44 13.72 -3.09
C PRO A 693 25.68 12.23 -3.35
N GLU A 694 25.49 11.42 -2.32
CA GLU A 694 25.56 9.96 -2.36
C GLU A 694 24.18 9.35 -2.24
N ILE A 695 23.34 9.88 -1.35
CA ILE A 695 21.98 9.37 -1.13
C ILE A 695 20.91 10.43 -1.36
N ALA A 696 19.77 9.98 -1.89
CA ALA A 696 18.51 10.71 -1.89
C ALA A 696 17.54 10.04 -0.95
N ILE A 697 16.74 10.85 -0.23
CA ILE A 697 15.81 10.39 0.79
C ILE A 697 14.45 11.02 0.52
N SER A 698 13.37 10.23 0.58
CA SER A 698 12.00 10.73 0.61
C SER A 698 11.24 10.10 1.77
N ILE A 699 10.49 10.93 2.50
CA ILE A 699 9.71 10.54 3.67
C ILE A 699 8.30 11.10 3.50
N VAL A 700 7.30 10.29 3.74
CA VAL A 700 5.90 10.71 3.86
C VAL A 700 5.26 10.09 5.10
N LEU A 701 4.60 10.92 5.90
CA LEU A 701 3.74 10.49 6.99
C LEU A 701 2.30 10.82 6.59
N THR A 702 1.46 9.79 6.49
CA THR A 702 0.04 10.01 6.23
C THR A 702 -0.59 10.59 7.49
N GLN A 703 -1.39 11.63 7.34
CA GLN A 703 -1.95 12.36 8.48
C GLN A 703 -0.88 12.83 9.51
N GLY A 704 0.31 13.18 9.01
CA GLY A 704 1.46 13.56 9.84
C GLY A 704 1.42 15.02 10.35
N ASP A 705 0.39 15.80 10.06
CA ASP A 705 0.13 17.20 10.42
C ASP A 705 1.18 18.16 9.85
N THR A 706 2.40 18.13 10.34
CA THR A 706 3.48 19.04 9.91
C THR A 706 4.69 18.28 9.37
N SER A 707 5.26 18.79 8.28
CA SER A 707 6.49 18.25 7.67
C SER A 707 7.70 18.23 8.62
N TYR A 708 7.69 19.05 9.67
CA TYR A 708 8.72 19.05 10.69
C TYR A 708 8.84 17.69 11.41
N ASN A 709 7.75 16.95 11.52
CA ASN A 709 7.71 15.62 12.14
C ASN A 709 8.59 14.59 11.41
N ALA A 710 8.92 14.79 10.12
CA ALA A 710 9.84 13.93 9.38
C ALA A 710 11.33 14.21 9.67
N SER A 711 11.68 15.30 10.41
CA SER A 711 13.07 15.71 10.63
C SER A 711 13.89 14.69 11.42
N ALA A 712 13.27 14.02 12.40
CA ALA A 712 13.97 13.00 13.19
C ALA A 712 14.28 11.75 12.35
N ILE A 713 13.39 11.36 11.45
CA ILE A 713 13.60 10.23 10.53
C ILE A 713 14.75 10.57 9.57
N MET A 714 14.74 11.78 8.98
CA MET A 714 15.82 12.25 8.09
C MET A 714 17.17 12.25 8.80
N ARG A 715 17.23 12.76 10.05
CA ARG A 715 18.43 12.74 10.89
C ARG A 715 18.97 11.32 11.08
N ASP A 716 18.12 10.41 11.50
CA ASP A 716 18.52 9.05 11.86
C ASP A 716 19.05 8.29 10.64
N ILE A 717 18.42 8.47 9.47
CA ILE A 717 18.88 7.87 8.21
C ILE A 717 20.24 8.42 7.80
N VAL A 718 20.42 9.75 7.81
CA VAL A 718 21.69 10.39 7.45
C VAL A 718 22.80 9.99 8.44
N ALA A 719 22.49 10.01 9.75
CA ALA A 719 23.44 9.63 10.77
C ALA A 719 23.85 8.15 10.67
N LYS A 720 22.90 7.25 10.40
CA LYS A 720 23.17 5.82 10.18
C LYS A 720 24.02 5.59 8.94
N TYR A 721 23.66 6.21 7.81
CA TYR A 721 24.37 5.99 6.54
C TYR A 721 25.84 6.44 6.60
N PHE A 722 26.12 7.57 7.26
CA PHE A 722 27.47 8.12 7.39
C PHE A 722 28.19 7.71 8.68
N ASP A 723 27.62 6.81 9.47
CA ASP A 723 28.18 6.37 10.77
C ASP A 723 28.55 7.54 11.69
N LEU A 724 27.62 8.49 11.86
CA LEU A 724 27.87 9.73 12.60
C LEU A 724 27.67 9.53 14.10
N ASP A 725 28.67 9.95 14.91
CA ASP A 725 28.51 10.08 16.37
C ASP A 725 27.89 11.45 16.70
N VAL A 726 26.54 11.50 16.65
CA VAL A 726 25.78 12.74 16.88
C VAL A 726 24.62 12.51 17.83
N TYR A 727 24.22 13.57 18.53
CA TYR A 727 22.98 13.59 19.31
C TYR A 727 22.32 14.96 19.17
N THR A 728 21.29 15.06 18.33
CA THR A 728 20.60 16.31 18.04
C THR A 728 19.26 16.41 18.74
N THR A 729 18.81 17.61 19.08
CA THR A 729 17.52 17.81 19.74
C THR A 729 16.78 19.03 19.20
N ASN A 730 15.45 19.04 19.33
CA ASN A 730 14.64 20.25 19.08
C ASN A 730 14.21 20.97 20.35
N THR A 731 14.60 20.48 21.53
CA THR A 731 14.30 21.07 22.85
C THR A 731 15.41 21.99 23.35
N GLY A 732 16.61 21.91 22.76
CA GLY A 732 17.80 22.61 23.22
C GLY A 732 18.59 21.86 24.30
N ASP A 733 18.13 20.65 24.66
CA ASP A 733 18.82 19.78 25.62
C ASP A 733 20.03 19.10 24.97
N THR A 734 21.04 18.80 25.77
CA THR A 734 22.18 17.97 25.35
C THR A 734 22.02 16.56 25.90
N LYS A 735 22.73 15.58 25.34
CA LYS A 735 22.74 14.17 25.80
C LYS A 735 23.01 14.06 27.32
N ALA A 736 23.80 15.02 27.89
CA ALA A 736 24.13 15.08 29.31
C ALA A 736 22.97 15.61 30.20
N ASN A 737 22.00 16.35 29.61
CA ASN A 737 20.93 17.01 30.33
C ASN A 737 19.58 16.28 30.23
N VAL A 738 19.50 15.25 29.40
CA VAL A 738 18.32 14.40 29.32
C VAL A 738 18.31 13.50 30.55
N ASP A 739 17.58 13.93 31.60
CA ASP A 739 17.40 13.13 32.80
C ASP A 739 16.48 11.94 32.46
N ARG A 740 17.07 10.75 32.42
CA ARG A 740 16.39 9.48 32.11
C ARG A 740 15.19 9.19 33.02
N GLY A 741 15.05 9.91 34.12
CA GLY A 741 13.92 9.80 35.05
C GLY A 741 12.63 10.50 34.61
N GLN A 742 12.64 11.30 33.53
CA GLN A 742 11.43 11.94 32.96
C GLN A 742 10.89 11.21 31.73
N ILE A 743 11.71 10.38 31.12
CA ILE A 743 11.26 9.45 30.09
C ILE A 743 10.80 8.20 30.87
N GLY A 744 9.50 7.96 30.97
CA GLY A 744 9.00 6.78 31.68
C GLY A 744 9.81 5.55 31.24
N ASP A 745 10.14 4.67 32.21
CA ASP A 745 10.86 3.42 32.02
C ASP A 745 10.14 2.52 30.98
N ASN A 746 10.21 2.91 29.73
CA ASN A 746 9.80 2.07 28.62
C ASN A 746 11.07 1.53 27.98
N PRO A 747 11.45 0.29 28.27
CA PRO A 747 12.56 -0.34 27.59
C PRO A 747 12.26 -0.26 26.09
N THR A 748 13.30 -0.02 25.31
CA THR A 748 13.25 -0.07 23.84
C THR A 748 12.39 -1.26 23.43
N ARG A 749 11.13 -0.96 23.06
CA ARG A 749 10.24 -1.98 22.50
C ARG A 749 10.91 -2.49 21.23
N GLU A 750 11.01 -3.78 21.11
CA GLU A 750 11.44 -4.37 19.82
C GLU A 750 10.54 -3.85 18.71
N ILE A 751 11.08 -3.74 17.47
CA ILE A 751 10.32 -3.26 16.30
C ILE A 751 8.97 -3.98 16.19
N GLY A 752 8.91 -5.26 16.54
CA GLY A 752 7.69 -6.05 16.60
C GLY A 752 6.62 -5.49 17.55
N ASP A 753 7.00 -5.04 18.73
CA ASP A 753 6.06 -4.48 19.74
C ASP A 753 5.51 -3.12 19.28
N ILE A 754 6.32 -2.31 18.58
CA ILE A 754 5.88 -1.03 18.02
C ILE A 754 4.91 -1.27 16.87
N ILE A 755 5.20 -2.25 16.01
CA ILE A 755 4.39 -2.62 14.86
C ILE A 755 3.07 -3.29 15.30
N GLU A 756 3.08 -4.15 16.33
CA GLU A 756 1.86 -4.73 16.89
C GLU A 756 0.90 -3.66 17.43
N ASN A 757 1.42 -2.57 18.01
CA ASN A 757 0.60 -1.44 18.45
C ASN A 757 0.05 -0.56 17.30
N LEU A 758 0.58 -0.71 16.08
CA LEU A 758 0.06 -0.09 14.86
C LEU A 758 -1.01 -0.97 14.17
N ASN A 759 -1.30 -2.15 14.73
CA ASN A 759 -2.29 -3.06 14.16
C ASN A 759 -3.71 -2.50 14.34
N PRO A 760 -4.52 -2.37 13.27
CA PRO A 760 -5.87 -1.82 13.31
C PRO A 760 -6.82 -2.49 14.31
N ASN A 761 -6.58 -3.78 14.65
CA ASN A 761 -7.43 -4.53 15.56
C ASN A 761 -7.17 -4.21 17.06
N ASP A 762 -5.99 -3.71 17.42
CA ASP A 762 -5.71 -3.30 18.79
C ASP A 762 -6.30 -1.91 19.09
N LEU A 763 -6.45 -1.06 18.09
CA LEU A 763 -7.17 0.21 18.19
C LEU A 763 -8.66 0.02 18.52
N LYS A 764 -9.27 -1.11 18.13
CA LYS A 764 -10.67 -1.45 18.50
C LYS A 764 -10.80 -1.75 20.00
N LYS A 765 -9.80 -2.35 20.66
CA LYS A 765 -9.82 -2.66 22.09
C LYS A 765 -9.68 -1.42 22.97
N GLU A 766 -8.86 -0.46 22.58
CA GLU A 766 -8.73 0.79 23.32
C GLU A 766 -9.97 1.68 23.21
N LYS A 767 -10.65 1.70 22.06
CA LYS A 767 -11.91 2.46 21.88
C LYS A 767 -13.05 1.90 22.74
N GLN A 768 -13.11 0.59 22.98
CA GLN A 768 -14.09 -0.02 23.89
C GLN A 768 -13.84 0.30 25.37
N ASN A 769 -12.57 0.51 25.77
CA ASN A 769 -12.23 0.83 27.15
C ASN A 769 -12.34 2.33 27.48
N ASN A 770 -12.22 3.22 26.49
CA ASN A 770 -12.31 4.69 26.70
C ASN A 770 -13.73 5.25 26.51
N GLY A 771 -14.69 4.45 26.10
CA GLY A 771 -16.12 4.84 26.01
C GLY A 771 -16.94 4.60 27.28
N ALA A 772 -16.32 4.18 28.39
CA ALA A 772 -16.97 3.85 29.65
C ALA A 772 -16.50 4.71 30.84
N ASN A 773 -16.04 5.96 30.59
CA ASN A 773 -15.85 6.95 31.66
C ASN A 773 -16.39 8.32 31.25
#